data_5b761af08074c8e70021ccb6687514b0
#
_entry.id   5b761af08074c8e70021ccb6687514b0
#
_cell.length_a   1.000
_cell.length_b   1.000
_cell.length_c   1.000
_cell.angle_alpha   90.00
_cell.angle_beta   90.00
_cell.angle_gamma   90.00
#
_symmetry.space_group_name_H-M   'P 1'
#
loop_
_entity.id
_entity.type
_entity.pdbx_description
1 polymer ?
#
loop_
_entity_poly.entity_id
_entity_poly.type
_entity_poly.pdbx_seq_one_letter_code
_entity_poly.pdbx_strand_id
1 'polypeptide(L)'
;MVALFRNGFAVSASLAVGLLAAATPSPARAAPNILFVILDDVGIDQLPIFGYGGVTPPKVPNLAKIAAAGVRFSNVWGMPQCSSSRSTYFTGRLPPRTGVGLAIQENHLPQTYVSSYETTLPRLLETAGYRSALVGKYHLGTEQDPAGDCAPASRGFDGFAGNMRSGPPSIDPTAGNVDPTGSRVCGYYQVATAGACYTQSSSGLSCRYIGFGQTDPQTSPARTCLQRGGIFTPAKACGADAPVASDFDRFNAYYVWPRTAFSGKRSPTLASCDVTSKINRTYLTVSQQNDGVSWWKSQTGPRMLTLSFNAIHAPLQKPPTTLVPDPDDQPATCNAMLTDRNSLNLVIEGLDTAIGRALAQIGLAKLAPDGRTIAKLTLGDTMVVIIGDNGSFGPTVRATDGFDVGRSKGTTYQTGVWVPLIVAGGQVVQPGRVVDALISTADLYGLFGAIAGLDAARLVPPAHRLDSIPMHAYLTDPAATPTRKINYTEINSGTFTPDPSERSWPCVIGTQCSDVLFPTEGFCNDNGGVWYGPGAATQYTSCCAVTAANPSAGITPMAVRQRATRDTRWKLVRSETMNCAKPLAGSGQQPVVPWAEYATQSRDEFYDLQKVADTNPVGMDYAANDKLASCTASDPATCLPSNLRATYRKLAGEIDRIADETAEEAACRAKGDGNLDMRIDRQDIAGWQAFAGKGPSRYDINVDGETDDEDLAIIRANLGRTCMSICRRADLDRNGKVDEADMALLRAQSGPCKDTLCGGDLDGDGKVIARDEVYMRNAILSCGGRVRSATADD
;
A
#
# COMPACT_ATOMS: atom_id res chain seq x y z
N MET A 1 -60.43 -62.38 -66.56
CA MET A 1 -59.70 -63.51 -66.02
C MET A 1 -58.41 -63.13 -65.45
N VAL A 2 -58.21 -63.43 -64.20
CA VAL A 2 -56.96 -63.60 -63.48
C VAL A 2 -56.13 -62.33 -63.27
N ALA A 3 -56.12 -61.89 -61.98
CA ALA A 3 -55.26 -60.99 -61.30
C ALA A 3 -53.85 -61.48 -61.20
N LEU A 4 -52.88 -60.54 -60.96
CA LEU A 4 -51.73 -60.75 -60.11
C LEU A 4 -51.25 -59.47 -59.55
N PHE A 5 -51.26 -59.40 -58.19
CA PHE A 5 -50.71 -58.36 -57.35
C PHE A 5 -49.19 -58.26 -57.46
N ARG A 6 -48.66 -57.03 -57.39
CA ARG A 6 -47.26 -56.76 -56.96
C ARG A 6 -47.24 -55.51 -56.06
N ASN A 7 -46.94 -55.79 -54.81
CA ASN A 7 -46.70 -54.75 -53.78
C ASN A 7 -45.33 -54.09 -54.07
N GLY A 8 -45.32 -52.81 -54.18
CA GLY A 8 -44.12 -51.97 -54.17
C GLY A 8 -44.06 -51.14 -52.86
N PHE A 9 -43.12 -51.45 -52.00
CA PHE A 9 -42.82 -50.61 -50.80
C PHE A 9 -42.17 -49.35 -51.24
N ALA A 10 -42.76 -48.20 -50.99
CA ALA A 10 -42.17 -46.88 -51.10
C ALA A 10 -41.55 -46.51 -49.76
N VAL A 11 -40.24 -46.49 -49.69
CA VAL A 11 -39.47 -45.94 -48.57
C VAL A 11 -39.41 -44.43 -48.70
N SER A 12 -40.15 -43.73 -47.90
CA SER A 12 -40.06 -42.27 -47.76
C SER A 12 -38.86 -41.90 -46.92
N ALA A 13 -37.80 -41.36 -47.52
CA ALA A 13 -36.66 -40.80 -46.82
C ALA A 13 -37.01 -39.36 -46.40
N SER A 14 -37.32 -39.14 -45.13
CA SER A 14 -37.49 -37.82 -44.57
C SER A 14 -36.12 -37.19 -44.33
N LEU A 15 -35.69 -36.20 -45.14
CA LEU A 15 -34.53 -35.34 -44.87
C LEU A 15 -34.93 -34.41 -43.72
N ALA A 16 -34.40 -34.68 -42.52
CA ALA A 16 -34.38 -33.72 -41.43
C ALA A 16 -33.27 -32.71 -41.71
N VAL A 17 -33.65 -31.53 -42.22
CA VAL A 17 -32.72 -30.37 -42.28
C VAL A 17 -32.58 -29.81 -40.85
N GLY A 18 -31.52 -30.22 -40.16
CA GLY A 18 -31.15 -29.59 -38.89
C GLY A 18 -30.70 -28.13 -39.13
N LEU A 19 -31.52 -27.17 -38.73
CA LEU A 19 -31.08 -25.79 -38.58
C LEU A 19 -30.04 -25.76 -37.45
N LEU A 20 -28.76 -25.76 -37.80
CA LEU A 20 -27.74 -25.24 -36.90
C LEU A 20 -28.01 -23.74 -36.72
N ALA A 21 -28.69 -23.38 -35.66
CA ALA A 21 -28.69 -22.00 -35.15
C ALA A 21 -27.24 -21.65 -34.82
N ALA A 22 -26.57 -20.94 -35.73
CA ALA A 22 -25.32 -20.28 -35.41
C ALA A 22 -25.60 -19.37 -34.21
N ALA A 23 -25.12 -19.76 -33.04
CA ALA A 23 -25.10 -18.90 -31.87
C ALA A 23 -24.28 -17.66 -32.26
N THR A 24 -24.98 -16.55 -32.55
CA THR A 24 -24.33 -15.25 -32.72
C THR A 24 -23.57 -15.01 -31.39
N PRO A 25 -22.24 -14.76 -31.44
CA PRO A 25 -21.54 -14.40 -30.24
C PRO A 25 -22.24 -13.18 -29.64
N SER A 26 -22.70 -13.33 -28.43
CA SER A 26 -23.24 -12.20 -27.65
C SER A 26 -22.20 -11.10 -27.71
N PRO A 27 -22.57 -9.84 -28.02
CA PRO A 27 -21.58 -8.77 -28.07
C PRO A 27 -20.83 -8.80 -26.75
N ALA A 28 -19.50 -8.94 -26.81
CA ALA A 28 -18.65 -8.95 -25.62
C ALA A 28 -19.00 -7.69 -24.82
N ARG A 29 -19.55 -7.88 -23.63
CA ARG A 29 -19.90 -6.76 -22.75
C ARG A 29 -18.64 -5.93 -22.57
N ALA A 30 -18.71 -4.63 -22.84
CA ALA A 30 -17.57 -3.74 -22.64
C ALA A 30 -17.06 -3.89 -21.21
N ALA A 31 -15.76 -4.00 -21.05
CA ALA A 31 -15.16 -4.13 -19.73
C ALA A 31 -15.54 -2.93 -18.85
N PRO A 32 -15.98 -3.13 -17.60
CA PRO A 32 -16.47 -2.06 -16.73
C PRO A 32 -15.34 -1.08 -16.42
N ASN A 33 -15.63 0.21 -16.32
CA ASN A 33 -14.68 1.16 -15.78
C ASN A 33 -14.46 0.91 -14.29
N ILE A 34 -13.30 1.29 -13.77
CA ILE A 34 -12.92 1.11 -12.37
C ILE A 34 -12.53 2.46 -11.77
N LEU A 35 -13.20 2.85 -10.70
CA LEU A 35 -12.81 3.95 -9.84
C LEU A 35 -12.34 3.37 -8.51
N PHE A 36 -11.05 3.45 -8.25
CA PHE A 36 -10.40 3.01 -7.02
C PHE A 36 -10.09 4.21 -6.15
N VAL A 37 -10.66 4.28 -4.94
CA VAL A 37 -10.49 5.38 -4.00
C VAL A 37 -9.74 4.87 -2.77
N ILE A 38 -8.61 5.49 -2.47
CA ILE A 38 -7.79 5.19 -1.30
C ILE A 38 -7.92 6.35 -0.32
N LEU A 39 -8.25 6.00 0.93
CA LEU A 39 -8.39 6.91 2.06
C LEU A 39 -7.15 6.74 2.95
N ASP A 40 -6.33 7.78 3.08
CA ASP A 40 -5.07 7.72 3.80
C ASP A 40 -5.29 7.83 5.32
N ASP A 41 -4.76 6.89 6.09
CA ASP A 41 -4.90 6.80 7.55
C ASP A 41 -6.35 6.65 8.07
N VAL A 42 -7.26 6.19 7.22
CA VAL A 42 -8.65 5.93 7.61
C VAL A 42 -8.83 4.49 8.03
N GLY A 43 -8.66 4.21 9.32
CA GLY A 43 -9.06 2.95 9.92
C GLY A 43 -10.59 2.78 9.95
N ILE A 44 -11.04 1.56 10.19
CA ILE A 44 -12.49 1.28 10.25
C ILE A 44 -13.18 2.07 11.36
N ASP A 45 -12.47 2.41 12.44
CA ASP A 45 -12.93 3.19 13.58
C ASP A 45 -13.37 4.62 13.21
N GLN A 46 -12.92 5.17 12.08
CA GLN A 46 -13.27 6.52 11.64
C GLN A 46 -14.69 6.61 11.05
N LEU A 47 -15.29 5.48 10.63
CA LEU A 47 -16.46 5.52 9.77
C LEU A 47 -17.74 4.99 10.44
N PRO A 48 -18.77 5.85 10.62
CA PRO A 48 -20.06 5.46 11.23
C PRO A 48 -20.83 4.42 10.43
N ILE A 49 -20.58 4.32 9.14
CA ILE A 49 -21.19 3.29 8.27
C ILE A 49 -20.75 1.86 8.61
N PHE A 50 -19.68 1.71 9.42
CA PHE A 50 -19.24 0.43 9.97
C PHE A 50 -19.62 0.27 11.46
N GLY A 51 -20.33 1.24 12.04
CA GLY A 51 -20.79 1.20 13.43
C GLY A 51 -19.84 1.89 14.41
N TYR A 52 -18.88 2.67 13.93
CA TYR A 52 -17.88 3.38 14.71
C TYR A 52 -17.95 4.89 14.45
N GLY A 53 -16.94 5.66 14.85
CA GLY A 53 -16.84 7.11 14.60
C GLY A 53 -16.72 7.94 15.87
N GLY A 54 -16.73 7.30 17.04
CA GLY A 54 -16.63 7.94 18.33
C GLY A 54 -17.96 8.54 18.82
N VAL A 55 -17.90 9.30 19.90
CA VAL A 55 -19.08 9.95 20.51
C VAL A 55 -19.78 10.93 19.56
N THR A 56 -18.98 11.64 18.75
CA THR A 56 -19.49 12.54 17.72
C THR A 56 -18.95 12.07 16.36
N PRO A 57 -19.69 11.21 15.66
CA PRO A 57 -19.21 10.66 14.39
C PRO A 57 -19.23 11.71 13.26
N PRO A 58 -18.31 11.59 12.27
CA PRO A 58 -18.33 12.45 11.09
C PRO A 58 -19.57 12.17 10.22
N LYS A 59 -20.06 13.19 9.54
CA LYS A 59 -21.15 13.07 8.58
C LYS A 59 -20.61 12.65 7.23
N VAL A 60 -20.89 11.42 6.81
CA VAL A 60 -20.38 10.82 5.57
C VAL A 60 -21.54 10.34 4.66
N PRO A 61 -22.44 11.24 4.22
CA PRO A 61 -23.65 10.87 3.48
C PRO A 61 -23.33 10.25 2.11
N ASN A 62 -22.24 10.65 1.46
CA ASN A 62 -21.84 10.14 0.15
C ASN A 62 -21.29 8.72 0.25
N LEU A 63 -20.40 8.47 1.20
CA LEU A 63 -19.92 7.11 1.51
C LEU A 63 -21.06 6.19 1.93
N ALA A 64 -22.01 6.69 2.73
CA ALA A 64 -23.19 5.93 3.12
C ALA A 64 -24.05 5.56 1.90
N LYS A 65 -24.24 6.48 0.95
CA LYS A 65 -24.99 6.24 -0.29
C LYS A 65 -24.30 5.20 -1.17
N ILE A 66 -22.97 5.28 -1.30
CA ILE A 66 -22.16 4.31 -2.06
C ILE A 66 -22.22 2.94 -1.39
N ALA A 67 -22.07 2.87 -0.07
CA ALA A 67 -22.16 1.65 0.71
C ALA A 67 -23.54 0.96 0.58
N ALA A 68 -24.62 1.75 0.55
CA ALA A 68 -25.98 1.23 0.33
C ALA A 68 -26.19 0.66 -1.09
N ALA A 69 -25.42 1.15 -2.08
CA ALA A 69 -25.42 0.64 -3.45
C ALA A 69 -24.40 -0.47 -3.69
N GLY A 70 -23.67 -0.91 -2.67
CA GLY A 70 -22.56 -1.86 -2.76
C GLY A 70 -22.57 -2.93 -1.66
N VAL A 71 -21.39 -3.46 -1.43
CA VAL A 71 -21.06 -4.40 -0.36
C VAL A 71 -20.03 -3.75 0.54
N ARG A 72 -20.24 -3.83 1.87
CA ARG A 72 -19.26 -3.47 2.89
C ARG A 72 -18.55 -4.73 3.37
N PHE A 73 -17.23 -4.70 3.48
CA PHE A 73 -16.45 -5.79 4.03
C PHE A 73 -15.98 -5.41 5.43
N SER A 74 -16.36 -6.19 6.44
CA SER A 74 -16.14 -5.86 7.84
C SER A 74 -14.85 -6.44 8.43
N ASN A 75 -14.18 -7.36 7.75
CA ASN A 75 -12.96 -8.03 8.21
C ASN A 75 -11.79 -7.88 7.25
N VAL A 76 -11.42 -6.65 6.95
CA VAL A 76 -10.31 -6.35 6.02
C VAL A 76 -9.06 -5.95 6.76
N TRP A 77 -7.96 -6.62 6.48
CA TRP A 77 -6.64 -6.24 6.96
C TRP A 77 -5.82 -5.55 5.88
N GLY A 78 -5.34 -4.35 6.22
CA GLY A 78 -4.23 -3.69 5.56
C GLY A 78 -2.90 -4.12 6.14
N MET A 79 -1.84 -3.49 5.67
CA MET A 79 -0.55 -3.50 6.34
C MET A 79 -0.49 -2.35 7.34
N PRO A 80 0.45 -2.39 8.30
CA PRO A 80 0.54 -1.38 9.35
C PRO A 80 0.84 0.05 8.87
N GLN A 81 1.32 0.19 7.63
CA GLN A 81 1.70 1.48 7.05
C GLN A 81 1.36 1.61 5.56
N CYS A 82 1.35 2.85 5.07
CA CYS A 82 0.87 3.23 3.74
C CYS A 82 1.56 2.47 2.60
N SER A 83 2.90 2.56 2.46
CA SER A 83 3.61 1.97 1.32
C SER A 83 3.47 0.46 1.26
N SER A 84 3.52 -0.22 2.41
CA SER A 84 3.35 -1.67 2.48
C SER A 84 1.95 -2.10 2.05
N SER A 85 0.89 -1.41 2.49
CA SER A 85 -0.48 -1.68 1.98
C SER A 85 -0.62 -1.36 0.50
N ARG A 86 -0.09 -0.22 0.06
CA ARG A 86 -0.16 0.19 -1.35
C ARG A 86 0.57 -0.80 -2.25
N SER A 87 1.72 -1.32 -1.82
CA SER A 87 2.41 -2.38 -2.55
C SER A 87 1.54 -3.64 -2.67
N THR A 88 0.82 -4.04 -1.62
CA THR A 88 0.01 -5.27 -1.67
C THR A 88 -1.13 -5.19 -2.66
N TYR A 89 -1.92 -4.11 -2.73
CA TYR A 89 -3.01 -4.05 -3.69
C TYR A 89 -2.57 -3.73 -5.11
N PHE A 90 -1.37 -3.16 -5.31
CA PHE A 90 -0.85 -2.96 -6.67
C PHE A 90 -0.04 -4.13 -7.21
N THR A 91 0.35 -5.10 -6.38
CA THR A 91 1.12 -6.28 -6.82
C THR A 91 0.45 -7.62 -6.52
N GLY A 92 -0.52 -7.66 -5.60
CA GLY A 92 -1.10 -8.90 -5.09
C GLY A 92 -0.15 -9.68 -4.18
N ARG A 93 0.96 -9.07 -3.73
CA ARG A 93 2.05 -9.71 -2.99
C ARG A 93 2.27 -9.04 -1.65
N LEU A 94 2.57 -9.82 -0.63
CA LEU A 94 2.84 -9.35 0.72
C LEU A 94 4.18 -8.61 0.84
N PRO A 95 4.36 -7.75 1.86
CA PRO A 95 5.58 -6.97 2.08
C PRO A 95 6.88 -7.76 2.04
N PRO A 96 6.99 -8.98 2.62
CA PRO A 96 8.23 -9.76 2.53
C PRO A 96 8.68 -10.03 1.09
N ARG A 97 7.72 -10.19 0.16
CA ARG A 97 8.03 -10.48 -1.25
C ARG A 97 8.37 -9.23 -2.05
N THR A 98 7.70 -8.12 -1.74
CA THR A 98 7.95 -6.85 -2.46
C THR A 98 9.15 -6.09 -1.88
N GLY A 99 9.62 -6.44 -0.68
CA GLY A 99 10.63 -5.71 0.05
C GLY A 99 10.14 -4.40 0.67
N VAL A 100 8.82 -4.09 0.59
CA VAL A 100 8.24 -2.85 1.11
C VAL A 100 7.57 -3.13 2.44
N GLY A 101 8.36 -3.23 3.49
CA GLY A 101 7.90 -3.55 4.85
C GLY A 101 7.47 -2.35 5.70
N LEU A 102 7.81 -1.13 5.27
CA LEU A 102 7.53 0.14 5.96
C LEU A 102 7.00 1.19 4.98
N ALA A 103 6.57 2.35 5.53
CA ALA A 103 6.41 3.58 4.76
C ALA A 103 7.77 4.04 4.21
N ILE A 104 7.87 4.20 2.90
CA ILE A 104 9.11 4.59 2.23
C ILE A 104 9.43 6.05 2.59
N GLN A 105 10.61 6.30 3.12
CA GLN A 105 11.14 7.62 3.48
C GLN A 105 12.13 8.12 2.42
N GLU A 106 12.42 9.41 2.42
CA GLU A 106 13.37 10.02 1.48
C GLU A 106 14.77 9.43 1.54
N ASN A 107 15.21 9.14 2.75
CA ASN A 107 16.54 8.65 3.06
C ASN A 107 16.68 7.13 2.99
N HIS A 108 15.64 6.44 2.57
CA HIS A 108 15.72 5.00 2.38
C HIS A 108 16.40 4.68 1.06
N LEU A 109 17.32 3.71 1.12
CA LEU A 109 17.98 3.22 -0.07
C LEU A 109 16.97 2.70 -1.10
N PRO A 110 17.25 2.82 -2.40
CA PRO A 110 16.36 2.48 -3.49
C PRO A 110 15.83 1.04 -3.51
N GLN A 111 16.32 0.16 -2.66
CA GLN A 111 15.81 -1.21 -2.52
C GLN A 111 14.41 -1.28 -1.91
N THR A 112 13.90 -0.18 -1.34
CA THR A 112 12.62 -0.12 -0.64
C THR A 112 11.44 0.26 -1.52
N TYR A 113 11.62 0.49 -2.81
CA TYR A 113 10.55 0.80 -3.73
C TYR A 113 9.94 -0.46 -4.37
N VAL A 114 8.70 -0.35 -4.83
CA VAL A 114 8.10 -1.39 -5.67
C VAL A 114 8.86 -1.47 -6.99
N SER A 115 9.42 -2.62 -7.30
CA SER A 115 10.23 -2.81 -8.51
C SER A 115 9.45 -2.47 -9.78
N SER A 116 10.13 -1.87 -10.75
CA SER A 116 9.60 -1.67 -12.10
C SER A 116 9.32 -2.99 -12.85
N TYR A 117 9.85 -4.10 -12.36
CA TYR A 117 9.63 -5.43 -12.93
C TYR A 117 8.51 -6.23 -12.26
N GLU A 118 7.88 -5.67 -11.20
CA GLU A 118 6.68 -6.29 -10.65
C GLU A 118 5.54 -6.29 -11.68
N THR A 119 4.77 -7.36 -11.69
CA THR A 119 3.53 -7.41 -12.46
C THR A 119 2.46 -6.59 -11.73
N THR A 120 2.54 -5.28 -11.88
CA THR A 120 1.65 -4.36 -11.19
C THR A 120 0.22 -4.41 -11.72
N LEU A 121 -0.74 -3.96 -10.92
CA LEU A 121 -2.15 -3.90 -11.30
C LEU A 121 -2.39 -3.13 -12.61
N PRO A 122 -1.79 -1.94 -12.87
CA PRO A 122 -1.92 -1.29 -14.16
C PRO A 122 -1.46 -2.15 -15.35
N ARG A 123 -0.38 -2.91 -15.19
CA ARG A 123 0.12 -3.82 -16.22
C ARG A 123 -0.82 -5.00 -16.45
N LEU A 124 -1.36 -5.58 -15.36
CA LEU A 124 -2.35 -6.63 -15.48
C LEU A 124 -3.57 -6.15 -16.25
N LEU A 125 -4.13 -4.99 -15.89
CA LEU A 125 -5.32 -4.44 -16.52
C LEU A 125 -5.10 -3.99 -17.97
N GLU A 126 -3.87 -3.62 -18.34
CA GLU A 126 -3.53 -3.32 -19.74
C GLU A 126 -3.80 -4.48 -20.68
N THR A 127 -3.65 -5.73 -20.21
CA THR A 127 -3.95 -6.91 -21.04
C THR A 127 -5.41 -6.99 -21.48
N ALA A 128 -6.32 -6.35 -20.70
CA ALA A 128 -7.73 -6.16 -21.03
C ALA A 128 -8.03 -4.78 -21.69
N GLY A 129 -6.99 -4.06 -22.12
CA GLY A 129 -7.13 -2.79 -22.82
C GLY A 129 -7.42 -1.57 -21.93
N TYR A 130 -7.23 -1.69 -20.63
CA TYR A 130 -7.40 -0.56 -19.71
C TYR A 130 -6.29 0.48 -19.83
N ARG A 131 -6.68 1.75 -19.71
CA ARG A 131 -5.79 2.85 -19.35
C ARG A 131 -5.88 3.09 -17.87
N SER A 132 -4.74 3.29 -17.21
CA SER A 132 -4.67 3.42 -15.76
C SER A 132 -3.98 4.70 -15.33
N ALA A 133 -4.55 5.42 -14.36
CA ALA A 133 -3.88 6.56 -13.73
C ALA A 133 -3.98 6.50 -12.20
N LEU A 134 -3.01 7.15 -11.57
CA LEU A 134 -3.02 7.44 -10.13
C LEU A 134 -3.01 8.95 -9.92
N VAL A 135 -3.96 9.44 -9.16
CA VAL A 135 -4.05 10.85 -8.77
C VAL A 135 -4.00 10.96 -7.26
N GLY A 136 -3.05 11.74 -6.76
CA GLY A 136 -2.80 11.94 -5.34
C GLY A 136 -1.50 11.29 -4.86
N LYS A 137 -1.54 10.65 -3.70
CA LYS A 137 -0.38 10.03 -3.05
C LYS A 137 0.04 8.75 -3.77
N TYR A 138 1.28 8.72 -4.29
CA TYR A 138 1.87 7.54 -4.93
C TYR A 138 2.45 6.57 -3.88
N HIS A 139 3.49 6.96 -3.19
CA HIS A 139 4.13 6.29 -2.07
C HIS A 139 4.51 4.81 -2.30
N LEU A 140 4.89 4.47 -3.54
CA LEU A 140 5.47 3.17 -3.95
C LEU A 140 6.94 3.28 -4.32
N GLY A 141 7.51 4.45 -4.14
CA GLY A 141 8.87 4.87 -4.35
C GLY A 141 9.00 6.35 -4.00
N THR A 142 10.19 6.90 -4.15
CA THR A 142 10.49 8.32 -3.98
C THR A 142 11.13 8.88 -5.23
N GLU A 143 11.52 10.15 -5.22
CA GLU A 143 12.29 10.77 -6.29
C GLU A 143 13.71 10.19 -6.43
N GLN A 144 14.17 9.43 -5.41
CA GLN A 144 15.40 8.65 -5.46
C GLN A 144 15.25 7.28 -6.14
N ASP A 145 14.01 6.87 -6.46
CA ASP A 145 13.79 5.72 -7.33
C ASP A 145 14.61 5.89 -8.63
N PRO A 146 15.26 4.85 -9.15
CA PRO A 146 16.00 4.94 -10.41
C PRO A 146 15.22 5.53 -11.58
N ALA A 147 13.88 5.41 -11.55
CA ALA A 147 12.99 6.06 -12.51
C ALA A 147 12.65 7.51 -12.13
N GLY A 148 13.05 8.00 -10.95
CA GLY A 148 12.76 9.34 -10.47
C GLY A 148 11.27 9.66 -10.49
N ASP A 149 10.92 10.85 -10.94
CA ASP A 149 9.52 11.30 -11.12
C ASP A 149 8.73 10.46 -12.13
N CYS A 150 9.39 9.64 -12.95
CA CYS A 150 8.77 8.69 -13.86
C CYS A 150 8.44 7.33 -13.20
N ALA A 151 8.68 7.16 -11.91
CA ALA A 151 8.41 5.92 -11.20
C ALA A 151 6.98 5.41 -11.40
N PRO A 152 5.90 6.21 -11.36
CA PRO A 152 4.56 5.72 -11.66
C PRO A 152 4.42 5.17 -13.09
N ALA A 153 5.04 5.82 -14.09
CA ALA A 153 5.02 5.33 -15.48
C ALA A 153 5.76 3.99 -15.61
N SER A 154 6.90 3.84 -14.93
CA SER A 154 7.67 2.60 -14.93
C SER A 154 6.94 1.43 -14.25
N ARG A 155 5.89 1.68 -13.45
CA ARG A 155 4.99 0.68 -12.85
C ARG A 155 3.68 0.53 -13.64
N GLY A 156 3.61 1.08 -14.84
CA GLY A 156 2.52 0.83 -15.78
C GLY A 156 1.37 1.83 -15.76
N PHE A 157 1.45 2.92 -15.00
CA PHE A 157 0.44 3.97 -15.07
C PHE A 157 0.60 4.80 -16.34
N ASP A 158 -0.52 5.11 -17.00
CA ASP A 158 -0.59 6.00 -18.18
C ASP A 158 -0.66 7.48 -17.80
N GLY A 159 -0.99 7.77 -16.56
CA GLY A 159 -1.08 9.13 -16.02
C GLY A 159 -0.82 9.17 -14.52
N PHE A 160 -0.23 10.28 -14.10
CA PHE A 160 -0.01 10.58 -12.70
C PHE A 160 -0.19 12.09 -12.46
N ALA A 161 -0.78 12.42 -11.32
CA ALA A 161 -0.83 13.79 -10.83
C ALA A 161 -0.92 13.80 -9.30
N GLY A 162 0.14 14.24 -8.61
CA GLY A 162 0.13 14.18 -7.15
C GLY A 162 1.49 14.40 -6.52
N ASN A 163 1.71 13.68 -5.43
CA ASN A 163 2.96 13.67 -4.67
C ASN A 163 3.55 12.25 -4.61
N MET A 164 4.87 12.15 -4.77
CA MET A 164 5.58 10.87 -4.75
C MET A 164 5.65 10.27 -3.35
N ARG A 165 5.80 11.10 -2.33
CA ARG A 165 6.09 10.75 -0.94
C ARG A 165 4.83 10.51 -0.10
N SER A 166 5.03 10.26 1.19
CA SER A 166 4.00 10.03 2.20
C SER A 166 2.96 11.15 2.27
N GLY A 167 3.42 12.38 2.54
CA GLY A 167 2.61 13.59 2.47
C GLY A 167 3.06 14.49 1.33
N PRO A 168 2.31 15.51 0.96
CA PRO A 168 2.81 16.49 0.04
C PRO A 168 3.98 17.21 0.74
N PRO A 169 5.17 17.24 0.13
CA PRO A 169 6.22 18.09 0.67
C PRO A 169 5.68 19.51 0.66
N SER A 170 5.61 20.11 1.83
CA SER A 170 5.15 21.49 1.97
C SER A 170 6.14 22.43 1.32
N ILE A 171 5.64 23.50 0.68
CA ILE A 171 6.47 24.66 0.34
C ILE A 171 6.97 25.30 1.63
N ASP A 172 6.09 25.37 2.63
CA ASP A 172 6.46 25.71 3.98
C ASP A 172 6.65 24.44 4.81
N PRO A 173 7.88 24.10 5.24
CA PRO A 173 8.15 22.91 6.04
C PRO A 173 7.53 22.99 7.44
N THR A 174 7.02 24.16 7.85
CA THR A 174 6.28 24.38 9.10
C THR A 174 4.77 24.29 8.90
N ALA A 175 4.34 23.73 7.77
CA ALA A 175 2.94 23.61 7.42
C ALA A 175 2.09 23.01 8.54
N GLY A 176 1.03 23.69 8.90
CA GLY A 176 0.15 23.27 9.99
C GLY A 176 0.03 24.29 11.14
N ASN A 177 0.69 25.44 11.01
CA ASN A 177 0.74 26.54 11.98
C ASN A 177 1.68 26.35 13.18
N VAL A 178 2.04 27.45 13.79
CA VAL A 178 2.71 27.49 15.08
C VAL A 178 1.63 27.48 16.18
N ASP A 179 1.83 26.65 17.19
CA ASP A 179 1.09 26.78 18.46
C ASP A 179 1.03 28.26 18.89
N PRO A 180 -0.11 28.77 19.41
CA PRO A 180 -0.23 30.15 19.91
C PRO A 180 0.84 30.55 20.93
N THR A 181 1.43 29.58 21.63
CA THR A 181 2.55 29.81 22.55
C THR A 181 3.90 29.92 21.84
N GLY A 182 3.96 29.65 20.52
CA GLY A 182 5.19 29.67 19.76
C GLY A 182 6.13 28.48 20.04
N SER A 183 5.69 27.53 20.86
CA SER A 183 6.53 26.43 21.37
C SER A 183 6.52 25.16 20.49
N ARG A 184 5.54 25.01 19.58
CA ARG A 184 5.42 23.85 18.70
C ARG A 184 5.18 24.27 17.25
N VAL A 185 5.82 23.54 16.36
CA VAL A 185 5.54 23.57 14.92
C VAL A 185 4.80 22.30 14.58
N CYS A 186 3.64 22.40 13.96
CA CYS A 186 2.82 21.27 13.60
C CYS A 186 2.95 20.91 12.13
N GLY A 187 3.16 19.65 11.85
CA GLY A 187 3.19 19.14 10.50
C GLY A 187 4.50 18.47 10.11
N TYR A 188 4.62 18.10 8.85
CA TYR A 188 5.85 17.52 8.33
C TYR A 188 6.96 18.54 8.33
N TYR A 189 7.95 18.24 9.12
CA TYR A 189 9.09 19.09 9.31
C TYR A 189 10.23 18.66 8.39
N GLN A 190 10.50 19.45 7.34
CA GLN A 190 11.76 19.32 6.60
C GLN A 190 12.80 20.29 7.18
N VAL A 191 13.91 19.74 7.66
CA VAL A 191 15.04 20.53 8.10
C VAL A 191 15.77 21.05 6.87
N ALA A 192 15.48 22.29 6.47
CA ALA A 192 16.24 22.95 5.43
C ALA A 192 17.21 23.95 6.07
N THR A 193 18.49 23.88 5.69
CA THR A 193 19.56 24.75 6.18
C THR A 193 19.52 26.12 5.59
N ALA A 194 18.80 26.35 4.48
CA ALA A 194 18.64 27.65 3.80
C ALA A 194 17.42 27.66 2.89
N GLY A 195 16.91 28.86 2.58
CA GLY A 195 15.81 29.07 1.65
C GLY A 195 15.30 30.51 1.60
N ALA A 196 14.30 30.75 0.77
CA ALA A 196 13.66 32.05 0.65
C ALA A 196 12.53 32.20 1.67
N CYS A 197 12.57 33.27 2.46
CA CYS A 197 11.50 33.68 3.35
C CYS A 197 10.73 34.83 2.72
N TYR A 198 9.45 34.59 2.44
CA TYR A 198 8.54 35.63 1.91
C TYR A 198 7.64 36.12 3.03
N THR A 199 7.55 37.44 3.16
CA THR A 199 6.63 38.11 4.08
C THR A 199 5.75 39.09 3.31
N GLN A 200 4.47 39.19 3.70
CA GLN A 200 3.53 40.08 3.09
C GLN A 200 3.26 41.26 4.00
N SER A 201 3.23 42.47 3.40
CA SER A 201 2.87 43.69 4.08
C SER A 201 1.93 44.53 3.19
N SER A 202 1.44 45.66 3.69
CA SER A 202 0.66 46.62 2.90
C SER A 202 1.40 47.17 1.67
N SER A 203 2.74 47.11 1.68
CA SER A 203 3.60 47.49 0.54
C SER A 203 3.84 46.36 -0.47
N GLY A 204 3.29 45.18 -0.25
CA GLY A 204 3.42 44.02 -1.12
C GLY A 204 4.29 42.90 -0.55
N LEU A 205 4.65 41.98 -1.41
CA LEU A 205 5.47 40.80 -1.08
C LEU A 205 6.94 41.19 -0.98
N SER A 206 7.59 40.86 0.12
CA SER A 206 9.03 40.97 0.30
C SER A 206 9.67 39.58 0.46
N CYS A 207 10.88 39.44 -0.03
CA CYS A 207 11.62 38.18 0.09
C CYS A 207 13.01 38.45 0.70
N ARG A 208 13.40 37.57 1.62
CA ARG A 208 14.74 37.52 2.17
C ARG A 208 15.27 36.11 2.13
N TYR A 209 16.41 35.86 1.53
CA TYR A 209 17.11 34.60 1.67
C TYR A 209 17.65 34.46 3.09
N ILE A 210 17.28 33.39 3.78
CA ILE A 210 17.77 33.05 5.11
C ILE A 210 18.53 31.75 5.00
N GLY A 211 19.79 31.77 5.43
CA GLY A 211 20.65 30.62 5.47
C GLY A 211 21.35 30.56 6.79
N PHE A 212 21.60 29.34 7.24
CA PHE A 212 22.81 28.90 7.95
C PHE A 212 22.51 27.66 8.78
N GLY A 213 23.30 26.67 8.59
CA GLY A 213 23.86 25.59 9.38
C GLY A 213 23.17 25.06 10.63
N GLN A 214 21.93 25.41 10.88
CA GLN A 214 21.19 24.92 12.03
C GLN A 214 20.15 23.91 11.55
N THR A 215 20.42 22.67 11.86
CA THR A 215 19.49 21.55 11.62
C THR A 215 18.50 21.38 12.77
N ASP A 216 18.62 22.19 13.84
CA ASP A 216 17.68 22.19 14.95
C ASP A 216 16.32 22.79 14.50
N PRO A 217 15.25 22.04 14.61
CA PRO A 217 13.90 22.45 14.31
C PRO A 217 13.49 23.75 15.02
N GLN A 218 13.93 23.97 16.23
CA GLN A 218 13.55 25.13 17.06
C GLN A 218 14.19 26.45 16.60
N THR A 219 15.32 26.35 15.91
CA THR A 219 16.10 27.51 15.44
C THR A 219 16.29 27.54 13.92
N SER A 220 15.60 26.65 13.21
CA SER A 220 15.72 26.53 11.75
C SER A 220 15.34 27.83 11.03
N PRO A 221 15.90 28.07 9.83
CA PRO A 221 15.51 29.19 8.99
C PRO A 221 14.01 29.21 8.69
N ALA A 222 13.39 28.04 8.52
CA ALA A 222 11.96 27.90 8.30
C ALA A 222 11.14 28.44 9.48
N ARG A 223 11.49 28.04 10.72
CA ARG A 223 10.82 28.57 11.92
C ARG A 223 11.02 30.08 12.08
N THR A 224 12.23 30.55 11.83
CA THR A 224 12.53 31.98 11.88
C THR A 224 11.66 32.76 10.88
N CYS A 225 11.42 32.20 9.70
CA CYS A 225 10.54 32.77 8.70
C CYS A 225 9.08 32.79 9.19
N LEU A 226 8.59 31.68 9.70
CA LEU A 226 7.23 31.56 10.19
C LEU A 226 6.95 32.47 11.37
N GLN A 227 7.86 32.64 12.32
CA GLN A 227 7.74 33.56 13.44
C GLN A 227 7.60 35.03 13.02
N ARG A 228 8.03 35.34 11.78
CA ARG A 228 7.84 36.66 11.15
C ARG A 228 6.55 36.73 10.32
N GLY A 229 5.67 35.77 10.40
CA GLY A 229 4.47 35.68 9.58
C GLY A 229 4.76 35.40 8.11
N GLY A 230 5.91 34.76 7.82
CA GLY A 230 6.37 34.51 6.44
C GLY A 230 6.11 33.06 5.98
N ILE A 231 6.17 32.85 4.67
CA ILE A 231 6.20 31.55 3.99
C ILE A 231 7.65 31.23 3.62
N PHE A 232 8.14 30.06 4.01
CA PHE A 232 9.49 29.61 3.73
C PHE A 232 9.50 28.61 2.56
N THR A 233 10.33 28.88 1.54
CA THR A 233 10.56 27.98 0.42
C THR A 233 11.97 27.36 0.54
N PRO A 234 12.10 26.11 0.97
CA PRO A 234 13.38 25.48 1.26
C PRO A 234 14.24 25.35 -0.01
N ALA A 235 15.55 25.53 0.14
CA ALA A 235 16.55 25.41 -0.93
C ALA A 235 16.31 26.28 -2.17
N LYS A 236 15.39 27.25 -2.14
CA LYS A 236 15.05 28.15 -3.25
C LYS A 236 15.61 29.54 -3.03
N ALA A 237 16.03 30.20 -4.11
CA ALA A 237 16.34 31.62 -4.10
C ALA A 237 15.04 32.47 -4.11
N CYS A 238 15.17 33.73 -3.72
CA CYS A 238 14.05 34.68 -3.87
C CYS A 238 13.62 34.79 -5.34
N GLY A 239 12.32 34.78 -5.56
CA GLY A 239 11.70 34.82 -6.89
C GLY A 239 11.38 33.46 -7.48
N ALA A 240 12.10 32.38 -7.10
CA ALA A 240 11.75 31.05 -7.53
C ALA A 240 10.51 30.57 -6.72
N ASP A 241 9.46 30.15 -7.42
CA ASP A 241 8.22 29.65 -6.82
C ASP A 241 7.63 30.60 -5.75
N ALA A 242 7.72 31.91 -6.00
CA ALA A 242 7.25 32.93 -5.05
C ALA A 242 5.76 32.72 -4.70
N PRO A 243 5.38 32.76 -3.40
CA PRO A 243 3.99 32.73 -3.01
C PRO A 243 3.21 33.92 -3.52
N VAL A 244 1.90 33.83 -3.58
CA VAL A 244 0.97 34.91 -3.86
C VAL A 244 0.25 35.33 -2.59
N ALA A 245 -0.41 36.50 -2.61
CA ALA A 245 -1.07 37.05 -1.43
C ALA A 245 -2.01 36.07 -0.71
N SER A 246 -2.80 35.33 -1.45
CA SER A 246 -3.73 34.33 -0.89
C SER A 246 -3.05 33.15 -0.18
N ASP A 247 -1.77 32.94 -0.43
CA ASP A 247 -1.06 31.84 0.24
C ASP A 247 -0.81 32.17 1.72
N PHE A 248 -0.74 33.45 2.07
CA PHE A 248 -0.53 33.92 3.44
C PHE A 248 -1.76 33.78 4.33
N ASP A 249 -2.92 33.58 3.74
CA ASP A 249 -4.15 33.34 4.48
C ASP A 249 -4.23 31.86 4.95
N ARG A 250 -3.39 30.99 4.36
CA ARG A 250 -3.46 29.55 4.58
C ARG A 250 -2.08 28.88 4.52
N PHE A 251 -1.33 29.03 5.58
CA PHE A 251 0.04 28.52 5.74
C PHE A 251 0.08 27.02 5.88
N ASN A 252 -0.04 26.23 4.79
CA ASN A 252 0.03 24.80 5.05
C ASN A 252 0.17 23.89 3.81
N ALA A 253 0.64 22.67 4.02
CA ALA A 253 0.89 21.65 3.00
C ALA A 253 -0.35 21.26 2.20
N TYR A 254 -1.55 21.46 2.73
CA TYR A 254 -2.80 21.13 2.03
C TYR A 254 -3.32 22.26 1.16
N TYR A 255 -2.75 23.46 1.25
CA TYR A 255 -3.17 24.61 0.45
C TYR A 255 -2.11 25.06 -0.55
N VAL A 256 -0.83 24.93 -0.21
CA VAL A 256 0.29 25.32 -1.08
C VAL A 256 1.30 24.16 -1.09
N TRP A 257 1.43 23.47 -2.21
CA TRP A 257 2.24 22.27 -2.27
C TRP A 257 2.79 22.01 -3.68
N PRO A 258 3.99 21.39 -3.80
CA PRO A 258 4.54 20.99 -5.09
C PRO A 258 3.77 19.77 -5.63
N ARG A 259 3.33 19.88 -6.86
CA ARG A 259 2.60 18.85 -7.59
C ARG A 259 3.41 18.39 -8.78
N THR A 260 3.65 17.11 -8.86
CA THR A 260 4.25 16.43 -10.02
C THR A 260 3.15 15.78 -10.85
N ALA A 261 3.26 15.89 -12.16
CA ALA A 261 2.35 15.22 -13.08
C ALA A 261 3.07 14.73 -14.32
N PHE A 262 2.63 13.61 -14.87
CA PHE A 262 2.95 13.21 -16.22
C PHE A 262 1.71 12.71 -16.95
N SER A 263 1.75 12.79 -18.27
CA SER A 263 0.82 12.10 -19.17
C SER A 263 1.63 11.59 -20.35
N GLY A 264 1.41 10.38 -20.82
CA GLY A 264 2.16 9.85 -21.94
C GLY A 264 2.14 8.33 -22.06
N LYS A 265 2.97 7.81 -22.94
CA LYS A 265 3.13 6.37 -23.12
C LYS A 265 4.02 5.83 -22.00
N ARG A 266 3.60 4.69 -21.44
CA ARG A 266 4.41 3.88 -20.53
C ARG A 266 5.68 3.41 -21.22
N SER A 267 6.73 3.33 -20.44
CA SER A 267 7.91 2.59 -20.84
C SER A 267 8.34 1.70 -19.68
N PRO A 268 8.46 0.37 -19.86
CA PRO A 268 9.05 -0.51 -18.87
C PRO A 268 10.55 -0.21 -18.68
N THR A 269 11.18 0.34 -19.71
CA THR A 269 12.53 0.90 -19.60
C THR A 269 12.43 2.34 -19.11
N LEU A 270 13.38 2.78 -18.30
CA LEU A 270 13.54 4.14 -17.75
C LEU A 270 13.54 5.28 -18.78
N ALA A 271 12.88 5.10 -19.91
CA ALA A 271 12.74 6.14 -20.91
C ALA A 271 11.99 7.33 -20.31
N SER A 272 12.42 8.51 -20.66
CA SER A 272 11.87 9.78 -20.24
C SER A 272 10.33 9.82 -20.37
N CYS A 273 9.66 10.10 -19.28
CA CYS A 273 8.28 10.56 -19.29
C CYS A 273 8.26 12.09 -19.26
N ASP A 274 7.27 12.71 -19.89
CA ASP A 274 7.10 14.16 -19.85
C ASP A 274 6.57 14.58 -18.48
N VAL A 275 7.49 14.90 -17.56
CA VAL A 275 7.18 15.34 -16.22
C VAL A 275 6.98 16.86 -16.19
N THR A 276 5.93 17.27 -15.52
CA THR A 276 5.71 18.68 -15.18
C THR A 276 5.57 18.83 -13.66
N SER A 277 6.31 19.75 -13.08
CA SER A 277 6.18 20.12 -11.68
C SER A 277 5.74 21.56 -11.55
N LYS A 278 4.79 21.83 -10.66
CA LYS A 278 4.30 23.17 -10.35
C LYS A 278 3.88 23.28 -8.91
N ILE A 279 3.89 24.50 -8.40
CA ILE A 279 3.26 24.82 -7.13
C ILE A 279 1.75 24.86 -7.31
N ASN A 280 1.05 24.05 -6.53
CA ASN A 280 -0.40 24.05 -6.46
C ASN A 280 -0.86 24.95 -5.31
N ARG A 281 -1.90 25.78 -5.53
CA ARG A 281 -2.44 26.74 -4.56
C ARG A 281 -3.94 26.51 -4.35
N THR A 282 -4.29 25.28 -4.18
CA THR A 282 -5.68 24.84 -3.94
C THR A 282 -5.65 23.80 -2.84
N TYR A 283 -6.71 23.71 -2.04
CA TYR A 283 -6.81 22.66 -1.04
C TYR A 283 -6.58 21.29 -1.69
N LEU A 284 -5.66 20.52 -1.12
CA LEU A 284 -5.10 19.32 -1.73
C LEU A 284 -6.18 18.34 -2.20
N THR A 285 -7.18 18.05 -1.35
CA THR A 285 -8.28 17.15 -1.69
C THR A 285 -9.10 17.63 -2.90
N VAL A 286 -9.31 18.95 -3.02
CA VAL A 286 -9.99 19.55 -4.19
C VAL A 286 -9.14 19.40 -5.45
N SER A 287 -7.83 19.61 -5.33
CA SER A 287 -6.93 19.44 -6.48
C SER A 287 -6.92 17.98 -6.96
N GLN A 288 -6.83 17.02 -6.06
CA GLN A 288 -6.87 15.60 -6.38
C GLN A 288 -8.20 15.20 -7.04
N GLN A 289 -9.32 15.70 -6.51
CA GLN A 289 -10.63 15.53 -7.16
C GLN A 289 -10.62 16.04 -8.60
N ASN A 290 -10.16 17.28 -8.82
CA ASN A 290 -10.18 17.93 -10.12
C ASN A 290 -9.26 17.27 -11.14
N ASP A 291 -8.05 16.89 -10.72
CA ASP A 291 -7.09 16.17 -11.56
C ASP A 291 -7.64 14.81 -12.00
N GLY A 292 -8.24 14.06 -11.06
CA GLY A 292 -8.86 12.76 -11.35
C GLY A 292 -10.04 12.88 -12.31
N VAL A 293 -10.91 13.85 -12.09
CA VAL A 293 -12.04 14.14 -12.98
C VAL A 293 -11.56 14.52 -14.38
N SER A 294 -10.54 15.36 -14.47
CA SER A 294 -9.95 15.78 -15.75
C SER A 294 -9.38 14.58 -16.52
N TRP A 295 -8.59 13.74 -15.84
CA TRP A 295 -8.04 12.55 -16.47
C TRP A 295 -9.15 11.58 -16.91
N TRP A 296 -10.13 11.29 -16.05
CA TRP A 296 -11.24 10.39 -16.39
C TRP A 296 -11.97 10.82 -17.65
N LYS A 297 -12.28 12.11 -17.77
CA LYS A 297 -12.99 12.68 -18.94
C LYS A 297 -12.16 12.69 -20.21
N SER A 298 -10.84 12.71 -20.10
CA SER A 298 -9.94 12.68 -21.27
C SER A 298 -9.77 11.30 -21.86
N GLN A 299 -10.20 10.24 -21.16
CA GLN A 299 -10.03 8.87 -21.64
C GLN A 299 -11.24 8.37 -22.45
N THR A 300 -10.95 7.52 -23.43
CA THR A 300 -11.93 6.70 -24.15
C THR A 300 -11.65 5.21 -23.88
N GLY A 301 -12.69 4.39 -23.88
CA GLY A 301 -12.54 2.95 -23.57
C GLY A 301 -12.41 2.62 -22.08
N PRO A 302 -12.06 1.35 -21.76
CA PRO A 302 -11.91 0.89 -20.39
C PRO A 302 -10.81 1.65 -19.66
N ARG A 303 -11.11 2.08 -18.42
CA ARG A 303 -10.18 2.87 -17.63
C ARG A 303 -10.24 2.53 -16.15
N MET A 304 -9.09 2.62 -15.51
CA MET A 304 -8.97 2.59 -14.06
C MET A 304 -8.37 3.90 -13.57
N LEU A 305 -9.13 4.62 -12.77
CA LEU A 305 -8.63 5.79 -12.04
C LEU A 305 -8.44 5.42 -10.58
N THR A 306 -7.23 5.58 -10.06
CA THR A 306 -6.97 5.54 -8.64
C THR A 306 -6.97 6.96 -8.10
N LEU A 307 -7.98 7.32 -7.29
CA LEU A 307 -8.02 8.53 -6.48
C LEU A 307 -7.41 8.23 -5.12
N SER A 308 -6.14 8.54 -4.97
CA SER A 308 -5.36 8.29 -3.76
C SER A 308 -5.31 9.58 -2.93
N PHE A 309 -6.37 9.83 -2.16
CA PHE A 309 -6.43 11.04 -1.34
C PHE A 309 -5.39 11.01 -0.20
N ASN A 310 -4.80 12.17 0.10
CA ASN A 310 -3.95 12.32 1.27
C ASN A 310 -4.75 12.52 2.58
N ALA A 311 -6.00 12.91 2.49
CA ALA A 311 -6.85 13.03 3.67
C ALA A 311 -7.23 11.63 4.20
N ILE A 312 -7.08 11.39 5.48
CA ILE A 312 -6.86 12.30 6.62
C ILE A 312 -5.42 12.25 7.17
N HIS A 313 -4.44 11.92 6.35
CA HIS A 313 -3.04 11.85 6.79
C HIS A 313 -2.59 13.19 7.39
N ALA A 314 -1.80 13.15 8.45
CA ALA A 314 -1.21 14.34 9.06
C ALA A 314 -0.29 15.09 8.05
N PRO A 315 -0.17 16.43 8.13
CA PRO A 315 -0.80 17.32 9.08
C PRO A 315 -2.30 17.51 8.81
N LEU A 316 -3.12 17.45 9.85
CA LEU A 316 -4.57 17.66 9.72
C LEU A 316 -4.85 19.16 9.49
N GLN A 317 -5.54 19.45 8.40
CA GLN A 317 -5.84 20.83 8.03
C GLN A 317 -7.29 21.00 7.66
N LYS A 318 -7.89 22.02 8.24
CA LYS A 318 -9.30 22.35 8.08
C LYS A 318 -9.65 22.55 6.59
N PRO A 319 -10.65 21.82 6.06
CA PRO A 319 -11.07 22.00 4.68
C PRO A 319 -11.75 23.36 4.48
N PRO A 320 -11.77 23.90 3.24
CA PRO A 320 -12.49 25.13 2.95
C PRO A 320 -14.01 24.93 3.13
N THR A 321 -14.71 26.00 3.50
CA THR A 321 -16.17 26.00 3.68
C THR A 321 -16.96 25.61 2.43
N THR A 322 -16.33 25.69 1.26
CA THR A 322 -16.90 25.16 0.02
C THR A 322 -17.05 23.65 0.01
N LEU A 323 -16.23 22.91 0.76
CA LEU A 323 -16.36 21.45 0.93
C LEU A 323 -17.30 21.13 2.10
N VAL A 324 -17.06 21.72 3.25
CA VAL A 324 -17.85 21.48 4.46
C VAL A 324 -18.25 22.81 5.06
N PRO A 325 -19.54 23.05 5.34
CA PRO A 325 -19.96 24.22 6.08
C PRO A 325 -19.34 24.20 7.47
N ASP A 326 -18.64 25.25 7.79
CA ASP A 326 -18.07 25.45 9.11
C ASP A 326 -18.51 26.81 9.65
N PRO A 327 -19.24 26.88 10.75
CA PRO A 327 -19.68 28.11 11.34
C PRO A 327 -18.52 28.93 11.90
N ASP A 328 -17.39 28.28 12.22
CA ASP A 328 -16.17 28.90 12.66
C ASP A 328 -15.08 28.76 11.59
N ASP A 329 -15.03 29.71 10.65
CA ASP A 329 -14.02 29.73 9.55
C ASP A 329 -12.63 30.17 10.03
N GLN A 330 -12.36 30.13 11.35
CA GLN A 330 -11.05 30.48 11.89
C GLN A 330 -10.04 29.33 11.66
N PRO A 331 -8.78 29.65 11.36
CA PRO A 331 -7.73 28.66 11.28
C PRO A 331 -7.61 27.90 12.60
N ALA A 332 -7.82 26.59 12.58
CA ALA A 332 -7.55 25.79 13.76
C ALA A 332 -6.04 25.72 14.01
N THR A 333 -5.64 25.87 15.28
CA THR A 333 -4.27 25.55 15.67
C THR A 333 -4.04 24.04 15.49
N CYS A 334 -2.82 23.62 15.21
CA CYS A 334 -2.54 22.21 14.98
C CYS A 334 -2.83 21.33 16.21
N ASN A 335 -2.61 21.81 17.43
CA ASN A 335 -2.98 21.08 18.62
C ASN A 335 -4.49 20.85 18.69
N ALA A 336 -5.29 21.83 18.30
CA ALA A 336 -6.73 21.69 18.20
C ALA A 336 -7.13 20.68 17.15
N MET A 337 -6.46 20.61 15.98
CA MET A 337 -6.75 19.65 14.92
C MET A 337 -6.50 18.19 15.34
N LEU A 338 -5.48 17.93 16.16
CA LEU A 338 -5.20 16.57 16.65
C LEU A 338 -6.12 16.16 17.80
N THR A 339 -6.50 17.10 18.66
CA THR A 339 -7.27 16.82 19.87
C THR A 339 -8.76 17.13 19.73
N ASP A 340 -9.12 18.11 18.88
CA ASP A 340 -10.50 18.46 18.59
C ASP A 340 -11.12 17.52 17.56
N ARG A 341 -11.98 16.64 18.04
CA ARG A 341 -12.69 15.66 17.20
C ARG A 341 -13.61 16.31 16.17
N ASN A 342 -14.10 17.51 16.40
CA ASN A 342 -14.91 18.24 15.42
C ASN A 342 -14.05 18.64 14.22
N SER A 343 -12.84 19.14 14.45
CA SER A 343 -11.91 19.50 13.38
C SER A 343 -11.49 18.27 12.55
N LEU A 344 -11.19 17.15 13.20
CA LEU A 344 -10.93 15.89 12.49
C LEU A 344 -12.13 15.45 11.65
N ASN A 345 -13.36 15.55 12.19
CA ASN A 345 -14.57 15.21 11.48
C ASN A 345 -14.74 16.08 10.22
N LEU A 346 -14.42 17.38 10.29
CA LEU A 346 -14.49 18.25 9.11
C LEU A 346 -13.57 17.77 7.97
N VAL A 347 -12.38 17.22 8.27
CA VAL A 347 -11.48 16.67 7.24
C VAL A 347 -12.09 15.45 6.59
N ILE A 348 -12.70 14.54 7.37
CA ILE A 348 -13.40 13.35 6.86
C ILE A 348 -14.63 13.74 6.04
N GLU A 349 -15.42 14.71 6.52
CA GLU A 349 -16.61 15.23 5.83
C GLU A 349 -16.24 15.95 4.52
N GLY A 350 -15.10 16.67 4.51
CA GLY A 350 -14.55 17.26 3.30
C GLY A 350 -14.13 16.21 2.27
N LEU A 351 -13.53 15.13 2.71
CA LEU A 351 -13.18 13.99 1.89
C LEU A 351 -14.44 13.30 1.30
N ASP A 352 -15.45 13.06 2.13
CA ASP A 352 -16.75 12.54 1.69
C ASP A 352 -17.39 13.40 0.61
N THR A 353 -17.38 14.73 0.80
CA THR A 353 -17.89 15.68 -0.18
C THR A 353 -17.10 15.63 -1.49
N ALA A 354 -15.77 15.58 -1.43
CA ALA A 354 -14.91 15.52 -2.61
C ALA A 354 -15.17 14.22 -3.43
N ILE A 355 -15.36 13.09 -2.76
CA ILE A 355 -15.72 11.82 -3.41
C ILE A 355 -17.09 11.97 -4.11
N GLY A 356 -18.11 12.52 -3.42
CA GLY A 356 -19.43 12.75 -4.01
C GLY A 356 -19.39 13.65 -5.25
N ARG A 357 -18.62 14.74 -5.19
CA ARG A 357 -18.40 15.67 -6.31
C ARG A 357 -17.65 15.02 -7.47
N ALA A 358 -16.60 14.23 -7.18
CA ALA A 358 -15.88 13.49 -8.20
C ALA A 358 -16.84 12.57 -8.98
N LEU A 359 -17.62 11.77 -8.27
CA LEU A 359 -18.64 10.88 -8.91
C LEU A 359 -19.64 11.66 -9.76
N ALA A 360 -20.13 12.80 -9.27
CA ALA A 360 -21.07 13.63 -10.03
C ALA A 360 -20.44 14.22 -11.29
N GLN A 361 -19.23 14.73 -11.18
CA GLN A 361 -18.51 15.36 -12.29
C GLN A 361 -18.11 14.37 -13.39
N ILE A 362 -17.90 13.09 -13.06
CA ILE A 362 -17.64 12.03 -14.04
C ILE A 362 -18.91 11.30 -14.52
N GLY A 363 -20.10 11.75 -14.10
CA GLY A 363 -21.38 11.23 -14.55
C GLY A 363 -21.89 10.01 -13.79
N LEU A 364 -21.24 9.62 -12.68
CA LEU A 364 -21.63 8.46 -11.85
C LEU A 364 -22.59 8.81 -10.71
N ALA A 365 -22.92 10.09 -10.53
CA ALA A 365 -23.90 10.55 -9.55
C ALA A 365 -24.58 11.85 -9.99
N LYS A 366 -25.71 12.17 -9.33
CA LYS A 366 -26.30 13.52 -9.31
C LYS A 366 -26.28 14.02 -7.88
N LEU A 367 -25.82 15.26 -7.69
CA LEU A 367 -25.83 15.90 -6.38
C LEU A 367 -27.21 16.50 -6.08
N ALA A 368 -27.52 16.62 -4.81
CA ALA A 368 -28.61 17.40 -4.27
C ALA A 368 -28.38 18.91 -4.50
N PRO A 369 -29.37 19.79 -4.25
CA PRO A 369 -29.23 21.23 -4.43
C PRO A 369 -28.11 21.88 -3.57
N ASP A 370 -27.68 21.22 -2.50
CA ASP A 370 -26.57 21.66 -1.65
C ASP A 370 -25.20 21.61 -2.36
N GLY A 371 -25.10 20.95 -3.52
CA GLY A 371 -23.87 20.78 -4.29
C GLY A 371 -22.81 19.90 -3.61
N ARG A 372 -23.18 19.12 -2.59
CA ARG A 372 -22.30 18.32 -1.75
C ARG A 372 -22.75 16.87 -1.58
N THR A 373 -24.04 16.67 -1.40
CA THR A 373 -24.60 15.36 -1.08
C THR A 373 -25.10 14.66 -2.35
N ILE A 374 -24.82 13.37 -2.50
CA ILE A 374 -25.35 12.56 -3.60
C ILE A 374 -26.85 12.36 -3.41
N ALA A 375 -27.65 12.88 -4.34
CA ALA A 375 -29.08 12.61 -4.42
C ALA A 375 -29.34 11.24 -5.07
N LYS A 376 -28.63 10.92 -6.17
CA LYS A 376 -28.79 9.69 -6.93
C LYS A 376 -27.46 9.19 -7.47
N LEU A 377 -27.18 7.88 -7.30
CA LEU A 377 -26.09 7.19 -7.97
C LEU A 377 -26.52 6.69 -9.36
N THR A 378 -25.58 6.76 -10.31
CA THR A 378 -25.74 6.34 -11.70
C THR A 378 -24.51 5.57 -12.17
N LEU A 379 -24.07 4.57 -11.35
CA LEU A 379 -22.80 3.87 -11.54
C LEU A 379 -22.72 3.10 -12.87
N GLY A 380 -23.86 2.65 -13.41
CA GLY A 380 -23.88 1.83 -14.62
C GLY A 380 -23.02 0.58 -14.44
N ASP A 381 -22.16 0.32 -15.42
CA ASP A 381 -21.20 -0.79 -15.35
C ASP A 381 -19.92 -0.44 -14.59
N THR A 382 -19.74 0.82 -14.17
CA THR A 382 -18.55 1.23 -13.42
C THR A 382 -18.53 0.60 -12.03
N MET A 383 -17.37 0.06 -11.67
CA MET A 383 -17.09 -0.44 -10.31
C MET A 383 -16.36 0.63 -9.51
N VAL A 384 -16.85 0.91 -8.32
CA VAL A 384 -16.26 1.85 -7.35
C VAL A 384 -15.77 1.04 -6.16
N VAL A 385 -14.46 1.09 -5.90
CA VAL A 385 -13.81 0.41 -4.79
C VAL A 385 -13.19 1.47 -3.88
N ILE A 386 -13.57 1.48 -2.60
CA ILE A 386 -13.09 2.45 -1.60
C ILE A 386 -12.46 1.69 -0.44
N ILE A 387 -11.22 2.02 -0.09
CA ILE A 387 -10.48 1.36 0.99
C ILE A 387 -9.66 2.35 1.80
N GLY A 388 -9.49 2.08 3.11
CA GLY A 388 -8.42 2.66 3.91
C GLY A 388 -7.10 1.93 3.62
N ASP A 389 -5.96 2.65 3.59
CA ASP A 389 -4.67 1.99 3.32
C ASP A 389 -4.10 1.29 4.55
N ASN A 390 -4.16 1.91 5.73
CA ASN A 390 -3.80 1.32 7.01
C ASN A 390 -4.78 1.76 8.11
N GLY A 391 -4.63 1.20 9.29
CA GLY A 391 -5.40 1.62 10.44
C GLY A 391 -5.12 3.07 10.85
N SER A 392 -5.92 3.60 11.76
CA SER A 392 -5.88 5.01 12.15
C SER A 392 -4.55 5.42 12.78
N PHE A 393 -4.14 6.63 12.45
CA PHE A 393 -3.02 7.29 13.12
C PHE A 393 -3.33 7.49 14.62
N GLY A 394 -2.38 7.21 15.51
CA GLY A 394 -2.61 7.15 16.96
C GLY A 394 -3.44 8.31 17.54
N PRO A 395 -3.07 9.57 17.31
CA PRO A 395 -3.84 10.72 17.81
C PRO A 395 -5.28 10.80 17.29
N THR A 396 -5.59 10.15 16.15
CA THR A 396 -6.94 10.19 15.55
C THR A 396 -7.83 9.03 15.95
N VAL A 397 -7.30 8.01 16.60
CA VAL A 397 -8.03 6.79 17.01
C VAL A 397 -9.28 7.10 17.83
N ARG A 398 -10.38 6.43 17.53
CA ARG A 398 -11.67 6.52 18.25
C ARG A 398 -11.66 5.62 19.49
N ALA A 399 -10.87 6.02 20.49
CA ALA A 399 -10.69 5.23 21.71
C ALA A 399 -12.01 4.97 22.48
N THR A 400 -12.99 5.87 22.37
CA THR A 400 -14.31 5.72 22.98
C THR A 400 -15.11 4.55 22.41
N ASP A 401 -14.78 4.10 21.20
CA ASP A 401 -15.38 2.93 20.58
C ASP A 401 -14.62 1.63 20.93
N GLY A 402 -13.61 1.70 21.81
CA GLY A 402 -12.82 0.57 22.25
C GLY A 402 -11.60 0.26 21.39
N PHE A 403 -11.18 1.18 20.53
CA PHE A 403 -9.92 1.05 19.77
C PHE A 403 -8.72 1.49 20.63
N ASP A 404 -7.57 0.83 20.40
CA ASP A 404 -6.36 1.05 21.22
C ASP A 404 -5.40 2.02 20.52
N VAL A 405 -5.20 3.19 21.13
CA VAL A 405 -4.29 4.23 20.63
C VAL A 405 -2.84 3.75 20.55
N GLY A 406 -2.39 2.97 21.56
CA GLY A 406 -1.02 2.44 21.62
C GLY A 406 -0.75 1.31 20.61
N ARG A 407 -1.81 0.81 19.94
CA ARG A 407 -1.76 -0.30 18.98
C ARG A 407 -2.27 0.10 17.60
N SER A 408 -2.10 1.36 17.27
CA SER A 408 -2.56 2.02 16.03
C SER A 408 -1.59 1.85 14.86
N LYS A 409 -1.69 2.71 13.85
CA LYS A 409 -0.79 2.76 12.68
C LYS A 409 0.67 2.52 13.07
N GLY A 410 1.38 1.69 12.30
CA GLY A 410 2.75 1.28 12.60
C GLY A 410 2.85 0.00 13.43
N THR A 411 1.73 -0.64 13.76
CA THR A 411 1.69 -1.92 14.48
C THR A 411 0.79 -2.93 13.77
N THR A 412 1.05 -4.21 13.95
CA THR A 412 0.22 -5.29 13.38
C THR A 412 -1.03 -5.60 14.22
N TYR A 413 -1.31 -4.83 15.27
CA TYR A 413 -2.52 -4.99 16.07
C TYR A 413 -3.77 -4.51 15.31
N GLN A 414 -4.95 -4.89 15.81
CA GLN A 414 -6.22 -4.64 15.14
C GLN A 414 -6.42 -3.16 14.75
N THR A 415 -6.18 -2.22 15.66
CA THR A 415 -6.31 -0.78 15.39
C THR A 415 -5.35 -0.33 14.27
N GLY A 416 -4.17 -0.95 14.16
CA GLY A 416 -3.16 -0.59 13.17
C GLY A 416 -3.41 -1.11 11.77
N VAL A 417 -4.25 -2.15 11.61
CA VAL A 417 -4.41 -2.86 10.33
C VAL A 417 -5.85 -3.04 9.85
N TRP A 418 -6.83 -2.76 10.69
CA TRP A 418 -8.25 -2.96 10.36
C TRP A 418 -8.81 -1.78 9.59
N VAL A 419 -9.08 -1.99 8.31
CA VAL A 419 -9.47 -0.94 7.36
C VAL A 419 -10.87 -1.14 6.80
N PRO A 420 -11.58 -0.05 6.44
CA PRO A 420 -12.86 -0.14 5.75
C PRO A 420 -12.66 -0.52 4.29
N LEU A 421 -13.57 -1.34 3.73
CA LEU A 421 -13.64 -1.62 2.30
C LEU A 421 -15.10 -1.59 1.84
N ILE A 422 -15.38 -0.83 0.79
CA ILE A 422 -16.69 -0.74 0.12
C ILE A 422 -16.48 -1.02 -1.36
N VAL A 423 -17.31 -1.90 -1.93
CA VAL A 423 -17.31 -2.16 -3.38
C VAL A 423 -18.73 -2.00 -3.90
N ALA A 424 -18.93 -1.07 -4.83
CA ALA A 424 -20.24 -0.77 -5.44
C ALA A 424 -20.15 -0.74 -6.96
N GLY A 425 -21.22 -1.03 -7.66
CA GLY A 425 -21.26 -0.96 -9.12
C GLY A 425 -22.07 -2.07 -9.78
N GLY A 426 -22.01 -2.13 -11.11
CA GLY A 426 -22.86 -2.97 -11.94
C GLY A 426 -22.70 -4.49 -11.78
N GLN A 427 -21.64 -4.95 -11.11
CA GLN A 427 -21.43 -6.38 -10.82
C GLN A 427 -21.95 -6.80 -9.44
N VAL A 428 -22.44 -5.85 -8.62
CA VAL A 428 -22.91 -6.15 -7.27
C VAL A 428 -24.35 -6.65 -7.30
N VAL A 429 -24.55 -7.85 -6.77
CA VAL A 429 -25.87 -8.47 -6.58
C VAL A 429 -26.32 -8.25 -5.13
N GLN A 430 -27.60 -7.90 -4.93
CA GLN A 430 -28.17 -7.58 -3.61
C GLN A 430 -27.31 -6.55 -2.82
N PRO A 431 -27.25 -5.30 -3.28
CA PRO A 431 -26.46 -4.27 -2.60
C PRO A 431 -26.98 -3.96 -1.19
N GLY A 432 -26.16 -3.25 -0.40
CA GLY A 432 -26.44 -2.84 0.97
C GLY A 432 -26.04 -3.87 2.04
N ARG A 433 -25.58 -5.04 1.64
CA ARG A 433 -25.15 -6.12 2.56
C ARG A 433 -23.74 -5.93 3.11
N VAL A 434 -23.47 -6.66 4.17
CA VAL A 434 -22.13 -6.77 4.79
C VAL A 434 -21.59 -8.18 4.54
N VAL A 435 -20.31 -8.27 4.18
CA VAL A 435 -19.54 -9.51 4.09
C VAL A 435 -18.51 -9.54 5.20
N ASP A 436 -18.59 -10.56 6.05
CA ASP A 436 -17.73 -10.74 7.22
C ASP A 436 -16.57 -11.75 6.98
N ALA A 437 -16.30 -12.06 5.71
CA ALA A 437 -15.17 -12.89 5.34
C ALA A 437 -13.85 -12.17 5.58
N LEU A 438 -12.79 -12.93 5.90
CA LEU A 438 -11.44 -12.40 5.98
C LEU A 438 -10.99 -11.93 4.60
N ILE A 439 -10.50 -10.70 4.53
CA ILE A 439 -9.94 -10.08 3.33
C ILE A 439 -8.57 -9.47 3.66
N SER A 440 -7.61 -9.67 2.77
CA SER A 440 -6.33 -8.95 2.77
C SER A 440 -6.33 -7.88 1.69
N THR A 441 -5.60 -6.79 1.88
CA THR A 441 -5.38 -5.80 0.82
C THR A 441 -4.78 -6.42 -0.45
N ALA A 442 -4.02 -7.52 -0.33
CA ALA A 442 -3.51 -8.26 -1.48
C ALA A 442 -4.62 -8.84 -2.38
N ASP A 443 -5.81 -9.13 -1.82
CA ASP A 443 -6.94 -9.72 -2.57
C ASP A 443 -7.54 -8.75 -3.58
N LEU A 444 -7.32 -7.45 -3.40
CA LEU A 444 -7.79 -6.43 -4.35
C LEU A 444 -7.16 -6.58 -5.73
N TYR A 445 -5.91 -7.05 -5.81
CA TYR A 445 -5.25 -7.31 -7.07
C TYR A 445 -6.03 -8.32 -7.93
N GLY A 446 -6.39 -9.46 -7.35
CA GLY A 446 -7.24 -10.46 -8.00
C GLY A 446 -8.67 -9.99 -8.25
N LEU A 447 -9.22 -9.17 -7.33
CA LEU A 447 -10.53 -8.56 -7.49
C LEU A 447 -10.59 -7.66 -8.73
N PHE A 448 -9.63 -6.78 -8.91
CA PHE A 448 -9.56 -5.88 -10.07
C PHE A 448 -9.37 -6.66 -11.37
N GLY A 449 -8.53 -7.70 -11.35
CA GLY A 449 -8.41 -8.62 -12.48
C GLY A 449 -9.76 -9.24 -12.85
N ALA A 450 -10.48 -9.81 -11.87
CA ALA A 450 -11.77 -10.45 -12.09
C ALA A 450 -12.85 -9.45 -12.55
N ILE A 451 -12.87 -8.22 -12.05
CA ILE A 451 -13.74 -7.13 -12.54
C ILE A 451 -13.49 -6.88 -14.03
N ALA A 452 -12.24 -6.90 -14.44
CA ALA A 452 -11.83 -6.73 -15.85
C ALA A 452 -12.02 -8.01 -16.71
N GLY A 453 -12.49 -9.10 -16.13
CA GLY A 453 -12.64 -10.39 -16.82
C GLY A 453 -11.34 -11.17 -16.96
N LEU A 454 -10.31 -10.85 -16.16
CA LEU A 454 -9.00 -11.49 -16.15
C LEU A 454 -8.88 -12.46 -14.97
N ASP A 455 -8.19 -13.55 -15.20
CA ASP A 455 -7.70 -14.43 -14.14
C ASP A 455 -6.23 -14.09 -13.84
N ALA A 456 -6.03 -13.28 -12.82
CA ALA A 456 -4.69 -12.83 -12.43
C ALA A 456 -3.74 -14.00 -12.11
N ALA A 457 -4.25 -15.07 -11.50
CA ALA A 457 -3.45 -16.23 -11.13
C ALA A 457 -2.88 -16.97 -12.36
N ARG A 458 -3.59 -16.91 -13.48
CA ARG A 458 -3.14 -17.54 -14.74
C ARG A 458 -2.25 -16.65 -15.59
N LEU A 459 -2.39 -15.33 -15.45
CA LEU A 459 -1.64 -14.37 -16.26
C LEU A 459 -0.29 -14.03 -15.65
N VAL A 460 -0.22 -13.94 -14.33
CA VAL A 460 1.02 -13.64 -13.60
C VAL A 460 1.89 -14.88 -13.57
N PRO A 461 3.19 -14.79 -13.93
CA PRO A 461 4.09 -15.94 -13.90
C PRO A 461 4.08 -16.64 -12.53
N PRO A 462 4.13 -17.99 -12.47
CA PRO A 462 4.17 -18.74 -11.20
C PRO A 462 5.31 -18.34 -10.28
N ALA A 463 6.42 -17.86 -10.84
CA ALA A 463 7.57 -17.34 -10.10
C ALA A 463 7.23 -16.09 -9.30
N HIS A 464 6.33 -15.25 -9.80
CA HIS A 464 5.78 -14.11 -9.07
C HIS A 464 4.62 -14.59 -8.19
N ARG A 465 4.95 -15.21 -7.06
CA ARG A 465 3.95 -15.75 -6.14
C ARG A 465 2.95 -14.68 -5.72
N LEU A 466 1.67 -14.92 -6.01
CA LEU A 466 0.58 -14.07 -5.56
C LEU A 466 0.09 -14.54 -4.20
N ASP A 467 -0.12 -13.59 -3.30
CA ASP A 467 -0.78 -13.79 -2.01
C ASP A 467 -2.28 -13.42 -2.08
N SER A 468 -2.71 -12.94 -3.25
CA SER A 468 -4.09 -12.60 -3.57
C SER A 468 -4.97 -13.84 -3.63
N ILE A 469 -6.06 -13.84 -2.88
CA ILE A 469 -7.08 -14.89 -2.89
C ILE A 469 -8.34 -14.35 -3.57
N PRO A 470 -8.99 -15.12 -4.46
CA PRO A 470 -10.18 -14.68 -5.16
C PRO A 470 -11.31 -14.25 -4.23
N MET A 471 -11.83 -13.02 -4.42
CA MET A 471 -12.92 -12.46 -3.61
C MET A 471 -14.10 -11.92 -4.46
N HIS A 472 -14.01 -11.97 -5.78
CA HIS A 472 -15.05 -11.43 -6.67
C HIS A 472 -16.42 -12.09 -6.47
N ALA A 473 -16.44 -13.38 -6.10
CA ALA A 473 -17.69 -14.10 -5.81
C ALA A 473 -18.54 -13.41 -4.71
N TYR A 474 -17.89 -12.73 -3.75
CA TYR A 474 -18.63 -11.96 -2.74
C TYR A 474 -19.46 -10.81 -3.31
N LEU A 475 -19.17 -10.35 -4.51
CA LEU A 475 -19.96 -9.32 -5.18
C LEU A 475 -21.18 -9.92 -5.91
N THR A 476 -20.98 -11.07 -6.56
CA THR A 476 -21.92 -11.68 -7.50
C THR A 476 -22.81 -12.74 -6.88
N ASP A 477 -22.39 -13.33 -5.76
CA ASP A 477 -23.16 -14.36 -5.02
C ASP A 477 -23.25 -13.99 -3.53
N PRO A 478 -24.43 -13.63 -3.04
CA PRO A 478 -24.65 -13.37 -1.61
C PRO A 478 -24.40 -14.57 -0.69
N ALA A 479 -24.42 -15.80 -1.25
CA ALA A 479 -24.15 -17.03 -0.52
C ALA A 479 -22.71 -17.54 -0.66
N ALA A 480 -21.82 -16.74 -1.27
CA ALA A 480 -20.44 -17.11 -1.49
C ALA A 480 -19.74 -17.50 -0.18
N THR A 481 -19.09 -18.66 -0.20
CA THR A 481 -18.37 -19.18 0.96
C THR A 481 -17.02 -18.48 1.16
N PRO A 482 -16.60 -18.24 2.42
CA PRO A 482 -15.30 -17.63 2.71
C PRO A 482 -14.12 -18.43 2.14
N THR A 483 -13.33 -17.80 1.27
CA THR A 483 -12.17 -18.42 0.61
C THR A 483 -10.90 -18.26 1.46
N ARG A 484 -10.60 -17.06 1.93
CA ARG A 484 -9.45 -16.81 2.80
C ARG A 484 -9.68 -17.38 4.20
N LYS A 485 -8.71 -18.17 4.68
CA LYS A 485 -8.78 -18.83 6.00
C LYS A 485 -7.88 -18.18 7.03
N ILE A 486 -6.81 -17.53 6.59
CA ILE A 486 -5.86 -16.83 7.44
C ILE A 486 -5.51 -15.50 6.77
N ASN A 487 -5.55 -14.41 7.53
CA ASN A 487 -4.95 -13.14 7.17
C ASN A 487 -3.52 -13.06 7.73
N TYR A 488 -2.66 -12.40 6.98
CA TYR A 488 -1.30 -12.05 7.36
C TYR A 488 -1.07 -10.55 7.22
N THR A 489 -0.27 -9.99 8.12
CA THR A 489 0.19 -8.60 8.05
C THR A 489 1.59 -8.49 8.67
N GLU A 490 2.38 -7.53 8.19
CA GLU A 490 3.76 -7.34 8.66
C GLU A 490 4.17 -5.88 8.60
N ILE A 491 4.97 -5.49 9.59
CA ILE A 491 5.87 -4.33 9.54
C ILE A 491 7.30 -4.82 9.75
N ASN A 492 8.23 -4.32 8.96
CA ASN A 492 9.62 -4.74 9.00
C ASN A 492 10.56 -3.55 8.72
N SER A 493 11.16 -3.02 9.76
CA SER A 493 12.15 -1.95 9.67
C SER A 493 13.53 -2.46 9.26
N GLY A 494 13.80 -3.76 9.42
CA GLY A 494 15.08 -4.38 9.07
C GLY A 494 15.32 -4.52 7.57
N THR A 495 14.31 -4.20 6.71
CA THR A 495 14.51 -4.16 5.24
C THR A 495 15.13 -2.85 4.76
N PHE A 496 15.27 -1.87 5.65
CA PHE A 496 15.80 -0.56 5.32
C PHE A 496 17.21 -0.41 5.85
N THR A 497 18.12 -0.02 4.98
CA THR A 497 19.41 0.52 5.37
C THR A 497 19.29 2.04 5.32
N PRO A 498 19.17 2.74 6.43
CA PRO A 498 19.11 4.19 6.41
C PRO A 498 20.44 4.76 5.94
N ASP A 499 20.39 5.93 5.30
CA ASP A 499 21.58 6.69 5.01
C ASP A 499 22.34 6.95 6.31
N PRO A 500 23.66 6.64 6.39
CA PRO A 500 24.46 6.91 7.57
C PRO A 500 24.43 8.36 8.06
N SER A 501 24.18 9.30 7.16
CA SER A 501 24.11 10.73 7.47
C SER A 501 22.77 11.15 8.11
N GLU A 502 21.73 10.30 8.07
CA GLU A 502 20.38 10.65 8.52
C GLU A 502 19.88 9.69 9.62
N ARG A 503 20.62 9.65 10.71
CA ARG A 503 20.27 8.83 11.87
C ARG A 503 18.93 9.26 12.48
N SER A 504 18.04 8.30 12.70
CA SER A 504 16.90 8.48 13.60
C SER A 504 17.34 8.43 15.06
N TRP A 505 16.58 9.10 15.94
CA TRP A 505 16.89 9.22 17.36
C TRP A 505 15.70 8.76 18.19
N PRO A 506 15.91 8.38 19.47
CA PRO A 506 14.84 7.87 20.28
C PRO A 506 13.72 8.86 20.51
N CYS A 507 12.50 8.42 20.25
CA CYS A 507 11.24 9.06 20.56
C CYS A 507 10.37 8.08 21.35
N VAL A 508 9.86 8.50 22.51
CA VAL A 508 9.00 7.67 23.36
C VAL A 508 7.57 8.18 23.31
N ILE A 509 6.66 7.33 22.84
CA ILE A 509 5.22 7.58 22.83
C ILE A 509 4.58 6.59 23.83
N GLY A 510 3.99 7.13 24.90
CA GLY A 510 3.54 6.28 26.00
C GLY A 510 4.71 5.51 26.63
N THR A 511 4.73 4.19 26.48
CA THR A 511 5.83 3.31 26.92
C THR A 511 6.60 2.69 25.77
N GLN A 512 6.31 3.06 24.53
CA GLN A 512 6.99 2.53 23.35
C GLN A 512 8.06 3.52 22.88
N CYS A 513 9.28 3.05 22.72
CA CYS A 513 10.40 3.82 22.19
C CYS A 513 10.74 3.38 20.77
N SER A 514 10.76 4.32 19.84
CA SER A 514 11.26 4.11 18.48
C SER A 514 12.46 5.00 18.20
N ASP A 515 13.52 4.42 17.69
CA ASP A 515 14.69 5.09 17.12
C ASP A 515 14.78 4.89 15.60
N VAL A 516 13.63 4.61 14.95
CA VAL A 516 13.48 4.35 13.52
C VAL A 516 12.47 5.29 12.87
N LEU A 517 11.32 5.53 13.55
CA LEU A 517 10.15 6.14 12.92
C LEU A 517 10.13 7.67 13.03
N PHE A 518 10.94 8.25 13.89
CA PHE A 518 10.88 9.68 14.21
C PHE A 518 12.23 10.36 13.92
N PRO A 519 12.41 10.93 12.72
CA PRO A 519 13.69 11.52 12.33
C PRO A 519 13.98 12.85 13.05
N THR A 520 12.96 13.54 13.59
CA THR A 520 13.10 14.85 14.21
C THR A 520 12.30 15.00 15.49
N GLU A 521 12.72 15.93 16.35
CA GLU A 521 12.02 16.33 17.56
C GLU A 521 10.58 16.77 17.26
N GLY A 522 10.39 17.62 16.25
CA GLY A 522 9.06 18.12 15.87
C GLY A 522 8.12 16.98 15.53
N PHE A 523 8.59 16.02 14.73
CA PHE A 523 7.76 14.85 14.35
C PHE A 523 7.46 13.94 15.56
N CYS A 524 8.40 13.76 16.48
CA CYS A 524 8.17 13.05 17.73
C CYS A 524 7.12 13.75 18.60
N ASN A 525 7.28 15.05 18.81
CA ASN A 525 6.39 15.85 19.65
C ASN A 525 4.97 15.96 19.05
N ASP A 526 4.86 16.08 17.74
CA ASP A 526 3.58 16.11 17.03
C ASP A 526 2.78 14.80 17.18
N ASN A 527 3.50 13.71 17.40
CA ASN A 527 2.90 12.40 17.74
C ASN A 527 2.66 12.20 19.26
N GLY A 528 2.81 13.26 20.07
CA GLY A 528 2.66 13.18 21.50
C GLY A 528 3.80 12.46 22.21
N GLY A 529 4.95 12.35 21.55
CA GLY A 529 6.13 11.67 22.07
C GLY A 529 7.04 12.58 22.89
N VAL A 530 7.98 11.95 23.59
CA VAL A 530 9.11 12.59 24.28
C VAL A 530 10.37 12.32 23.48
N TRP A 531 11.00 13.38 23.03
CA TRP A 531 12.23 13.31 22.23
C TRP A 531 13.48 13.17 23.11
N TYR A 532 14.39 12.30 22.69
CA TYR A 532 15.65 12.05 23.34
C TYR A 532 16.87 12.19 22.39
N GLY A 533 16.66 12.77 21.22
CA GLY A 533 17.71 13.06 20.24
C GLY A 533 18.37 14.43 20.44
N PRO A 534 19.09 14.92 19.44
CA PRO A 534 19.74 16.23 19.48
C PRO A 534 18.77 17.35 19.87
N GLY A 535 19.22 18.26 20.74
CA GLY A 535 18.40 19.35 21.26
C GLY A 535 17.60 19.02 22.53
N ALA A 536 17.45 17.74 22.85
CA ALA A 536 16.77 17.33 24.09
C ALA A 536 17.59 17.68 25.34
N ALA A 537 16.91 17.93 26.47
CA ALA A 537 17.58 18.17 27.76
C ALA A 537 18.42 16.97 28.19
N THR A 538 18.02 15.76 27.85
CA THR A 538 18.77 14.53 28.03
C THR A 538 18.78 13.78 26.69
N GLN A 539 19.97 13.47 26.20
CA GLN A 539 20.15 12.76 24.94
C GLN A 539 20.54 11.31 25.16
N TYR A 540 19.96 10.43 24.36
CA TYR A 540 20.32 9.02 24.28
C TYR A 540 20.52 8.60 22.84
N THR A 541 21.41 7.66 22.61
CA THR A 541 21.78 7.19 21.27
C THR A 541 20.87 6.07 20.76
N SER A 542 20.12 5.42 21.66
CA SER A 542 19.21 4.32 21.27
C SER A 542 18.07 4.17 22.26
N CYS A 543 17.00 3.51 21.84
CA CYS A 543 15.89 3.14 22.72
C CYS A 543 16.33 2.24 23.88
N CYS A 544 17.34 1.40 23.68
CA CYS A 544 17.92 0.62 24.78
C CYS A 544 18.58 1.50 25.85
N ALA A 545 19.27 2.58 25.43
CA ALA A 545 19.82 3.54 26.38
C ALA A 545 18.75 4.30 27.16
N VAL A 546 17.64 4.67 26.50
CA VAL A 546 16.48 5.28 27.16
C VAL A 546 15.87 4.32 28.19
N THR A 547 15.65 3.05 27.81
CA THR A 547 15.11 2.01 28.70
C THR A 547 15.99 1.81 29.94
N ALA A 548 17.32 1.71 29.72
CA ALA A 548 18.28 1.52 30.82
C ALA A 548 18.31 2.69 31.79
N ALA A 549 18.19 3.91 31.29
CA ALA A 549 18.15 5.13 32.10
C ALA A 549 16.84 5.34 32.86
N ASN A 550 15.73 4.70 32.43
CA ASN A 550 14.39 4.87 32.96
C ASN A 550 13.75 3.53 33.35
N PRO A 551 14.36 2.73 34.23
CA PRO A 551 13.92 1.34 34.49
C PRO A 551 12.52 1.25 35.12
N SER A 552 12.07 2.29 35.84
CA SER A 552 10.74 2.35 36.47
C SER A 552 9.63 2.84 35.51
N ALA A 553 9.98 3.40 34.36
CA ALA A 553 9.00 3.97 33.44
C ALA A 553 8.34 2.92 32.52
N GLY A 554 8.82 1.66 32.55
CA GLY A 554 8.27 0.58 31.71
C GLY A 554 8.48 0.80 30.21
N ILE A 555 9.44 1.66 29.82
CA ILE A 555 9.73 1.96 28.43
C ILE A 555 10.38 0.73 27.78
N THR A 556 9.86 0.34 26.62
CA THR A 556 10.36 -0.77 25.79
C THR A 556 10.62 -0.32 24.37
N PRO A 557 11.71 -0.80 23.72
CA PRO A 557 11.92 -0.56 22.28
C PRO A 557 10.76 -1.11 21.46
N MET A 558 10.34 -0.36 20.45
CA MET A 558 9.40 -0.86 19.44
C MET A 558 10.00 -2.07 18.70
N ALA A 559 9.12 -2.90 18.15
CA ALA A 559 9.55 -4.04 17.37
C ALA A 559 10.26 -3.60 16.09
N VAL A 560 11.43 -4.16 15.84
CA VAL A 560 12.16 -4.04 14.58
C VAL A 560 11.38 -4.71 13.46
N ARG A 561 10.75 -5.85 13.79
CA ARG A 561 9.86 -6.59 12.91
C ARG A 561 8.67 -7.09 13.71
N GLN A 562 7.47 -6.92 13.18
CA GLN A 562 6.28 -7.48 13.76
C GLN A 562 5.42 -8.13 12.67
N ARG A 563 5.03 -9.38 12.90
CA ARG A 563 4.21 -10.19 12.00
C ARG A 563 2.97 -10.65 12.74
N ALA A 564 1.83 -10.63 12.07
CA ALA A 564 0.63 -11.18 12.67
C ALA A 564 -0.14 -12.02 11.66
N THR A 565 -0.75 -13.08 12.20
CA THR A 565 -1.71 -13.93 11.51
C THR A 565 -2.99 -14.04 12.31
N ARG A 566 -4.13 -14.13 11.64
CA ARG A 566 -5.41 -14.44 12.28
C ARG A 566 -6.28 -15.35 11.42
N ASP A 567 -7.07 -16.17 12.08
CA ASP A 567 -8.29 -16.72 11.49
C ASP A 567 -9.52 -15.88 11.89
N THR A 568 -10.70 -16.41 11.81
CA THR A 568 -11.94 -15.67 12.15
C THR A 568 -12.04 -15.30 13.62
N ARG A 569 -11.30 -15.98 14.51
CA ARG A 569 -11.39 -15.77 15.96
C ARG A 569 -10.04 -15.50 16.62
N TRP A 570 -9.00 -16.25 16.25
CA TRP A 570 -7.72 -16.23 16.95
C TRP A 570 -6.70 -15.41 16.18
N LYS A 571 -5.87 -14.68 16.92
CA LYS A 571 -4.77 -13.88 16.38
C LYS A 571 -3.48 -14.21 17.10
N LEU A 572 -2.42 -14.40 16.32
CA LEU A 572 -1.04 -14.50 16.75
C LEU A 572 -0.29 -13.25 16.29
N VAL A 573 0.45 -12.62 17.19
CA VAL A 573 1.41 -11.55 16.88
C VAL A 573 2.78 -12.04 17.29
N ARG A 574 3.74 -11.99 16.38
CA ARG A 574 5.16 -12.29 16.62
C ARG A 574 5.97 -11.02 16.45
N SER A 575 6.58 -10.55 17.53
CA SER A 575 7.40 -9.35 17.56
C SER A 575 8.87 -9.70 17.74
N GLU A 576 9.73 -9.10 16.93
CA GLU A 576 11.18 -9.14 17.08
C GLU A 576 11.62 -7.77 17.58
N THR A 577 12.16 -7.72 18.80
CA THR A 577 12.59 -6.49 19.48
C THR A 577 14.08 -6.55 19.77
N MET A 578 14.71 -5.39 19.95
CA MET A 578 16.08 -5.33 20.44
C MET A 578 16.18 -5.92 21.86
N ASN A 579 17.13 -6.80 22.07
CA ASN A 579 17.45 -7.30 23.39
C ASN A 579 18.50 -6.40 24.04
N CYS A 580 18.04 -5.41 24.79
CA CYS A 580 18.92 -4.40 25.42
C CYS A 580 19.95 -4.99 26.42
N ALA A 581 19.77 -6.23 26.86
CA ALA A 581 20.73 -6.92 27.69
C ALA A 581 21.87 -7.63 26.91
N LYS A 582 21.79 -7.64 25.57
CA LYS A 582 22.76 -8.33 24.71
C LYS A 582 23.28 -7.40 23.60
N PRO A 583 24.17 -6.45 23.94
CA PRO A 583 24.83 -5.64 22.90
C PRO A 583 25.73 -6.54 22.05
N LEU A 584 25.81 -6.23 20.75
CA LEU A 584 26.70 -6.92 19.82
C LEU A 584 28.13 -6.39 19.98
N ALA A 585 29.12 -7.26 19.81
CA ALA A 585 30.53 -6.89 19.91
C ALA A 585 30.89 -5.89 18.81
N GLY A 586 31.48 -4.75 19.17
CA GLY A 586 31.85 -3.67 18.25
C GLY A 586 31.04 -2.39 18.40
N SER A 587 30.08 -2.35 19.32
CA SER A 587 29.17 -1.24 19.60
C SER A 587 29.80 0.07 20.11
N GLY A 588 31.11 0.19 20.10
CA GLY A 588 31.83 1.42 20.48
C GLY A 588 32.03 2.42 19.35
N GLN A 589 31.83 2.04 18.10
CA GLN A 589 31.73 2.94 16.97
C GLN A 589 30.24 3.11 16.66
N GLN A 590 29.77 4.34 16.62
CA GLN A 590 28.38 4.69 16.40
C GLN A 590 27.82 3.93 15.17
N PRO A 591 27.01 2.88 15.31
CA PRO A 591 26.46 2.20 14.16
C PRO A 591 25.41 3.08 13.50
N VAL A 592 25.31 2.90 12.20
CA VAL A 592 24.40 3.62 11.32
C VAL A 592 22.93 3.37 11.68
N VAL A 593 22.68 2.22 12.30
CA VAL A 593 21.31 1.79 12.68
C VAL A 593 21.30 1.30 14.13
N PRO A 594 20.55 1.92 15.02
CA PRO A 594 20.53 1.57 16.45
C PRO A 594 20.20 0.10 16.72
N TRP A 595 19.33 -0.53 15.90
CA TRP A 595 18.98 -1.95 16.08
C TRP A 595 20.11 -2.93 15.70
N ALA A 596 21.11 -2.49 14.94
CA ALA A 596 22.30 -3.31 14.68
C ALA A 596 23.25 -3.38 15.88
N GLU A 597 23.04 -2.57 16.91
CA GLU A 597 23.84 -2.58 18.14
C GLU A 597 23.48 -3.73 19.08
N TYR A 598 22.28 -4.31 18.92
CA TYR A 598 21.75 -5.28 19.87
C TYR A 598 21.26 -6.53 19.15
N ALA A 599 21.42 -7.69 19.79
CA ALA A 599 20.75 -8.89 19.34
C ALA A 599 19.23 -8.71 19.41
N THR A 600 18.49 -9.36 18.51
CA THR A 600 17.03 -9.38 18.58
C THR A 600 16.54 -10.54 19.45
N GLN A 601 15.37 -10.35 20.04
CA GLN A 601 14.61 -11.39 20.71
C GLN A 601 13.20 -11.45 20.14
N SER A 602 12.69 -12.66 20.00
CA SER A 602 11.33 -12.88 19.50
C SER A 602 10.37 -13.15 20.65
N ARG A 603 9.17 -12.59 20.56
CA ARG A 603 8.06 -12.86 21.48
C ARG A 603 6.78 -13.06 20.70
N ASP A 604 6.01 -14.09 21.10
CA ASP A 604 4.69 -14.33 20.59
C ASP A 604 3.64 -13.84 21.59
N GLU A 605 2.55 -13.26 21.06
CA GLU A 605 1.34 -12.86 21.78
C GLU A 605 0.14 -13.56 21.12
N PHE A 606 -0.81 -14.06 21.91
CA PHE A 606 -1.94 -14.83 21.38
C PHE A 606 -3.28 -14.37 21.93
N TYR A 607 -4.19 -13.97 21.06
CA TYR A 607 -5.42 -13.27 21.38
C TYR A 607 -6.67 -13.99 20.88
N ASP A 608 -7.74 -13.90 21.70
CA ASP A 608 -9.11 -14.24 21.30
C ASP A 608 -9.82 -12.94 20.85
N LEU A 609 -10.15 -12.84 19.59
CA LEU A 609 -10.84 -11.68 19.00
C LEU A 609 -12.37 -11.82 19.09
N GLN A 610 -12.88 -12.77 19.83
CA GLN A 610 -14.32 -12.90 20.04
C GLN A 610 -14.85 -11.65 20.75
N LYS A 611 -15.92 -11.09 20.20
CA LYS A 611 -16.59 -9.93 20.82
C LYS A 611 -17.30 -10.37 22.11
N VAL A 612 -16.99 -9.70 23.20
CA VAL A 612 -17.59 -9.91 24.53
C VAL A 612 -17.98 -8.54 25.07
N ALA A 613 -19.26 -8.32 25.33
CA ALA A 613 -19.83 -7.01 25.61
C ALA A 613 -19.07 -6.19 26.67
N ASP A 614 -18.71 -6.81 27.78
CA ASP A 614 -18.10 -6.09 28.90
C ASP A 614 -16.56 -6.03 28.85
N THR A 615 -15.90 -6.93 28.12
CA THR A 615 -14.45 -7.07 28.16
C THR A 615 -13.75 -6.89 26.81
N ASN A 616 -14.46 -7.13 25.72
CA ASN A 616 -13.93 -6.97 24.35
C ASN A 616 -15.06 -6.69 23.33
N PRO A 617 -15.77 -5.55 23.44
CA PRO A 617 -16.98 -5.29 22.64
C PRO A 617 -16.70 -5.20 21.15
N VAL A 618 -15.48 -4.84 20.76
CA VAL A 618 -15.07 -4.64 19.37
C VAL A 618 -14.34 -5.86 18.79
N GLY A 619 -13.79 -6.72 19.62
CA GLY A 619 -12.95 -7.85 19.18
C GLY A 619 -11.50 -7.43 18.95
N MET A 620 -10.94 -6.70 19.92
CA MET A 620 -9.57 -6.16 19.85
C MET A 620 -8.57 -7.09 20.54
N ASP A 621 -7.32 -6.91 20.18
CA ASP A 621 -6.16 -7.58 20.76
C ASP A 621 -5.53 -6.72 21.86
N TYR A 622 -6.31 -6.45 22.95
CA TYR A 622 -5.82 -5.68 24.09
C TYR A 622 -4.67 -6.41 24.80
N ALA A 623 -3.67 -5.65 25.26
CA ALA A 623 -2.52 -6.21 25.97
C ALA A 623 -2.92 -7.09 27.16
N ALA A 624 -3.96 -6.70 27.90
CA ALA A 624 -4.48 -7.45 29.04
C ALA A 624 -5.08 -8.84 28.65
N ASN A 625 -5.40 -9.05 27.37
CA ASN A 625 -6.01 -10.28 26.87
C ASN A 625 -5.00 -11.24 26.24
N ASP A 626 -3.70 -10.92 26.29
CA ASP A 626 -2.64 -11.79 25.77
C ASP A 626 -2.54 -13.08 26.60
N LYS A 627 -2.84 -14.22 25.95
CA LYS A 627 -2.79 -15.54 26.57
C LYS A 627 -1.38 -16.09 26.78
N LEU A 628 -0.37 -15.40 26.24
CA LEU A 628 1.04 -15.73 26.39
C LEU A 628 1.80 -14.69 27.23
N ALA A 629 1.11 -13.75 27.87
CA ALA A 629 1.73 -12.65 28.60
C ALA A 629 2.78 -13.11 29.65
N SER A 630 2.55 -14.24 30.29
CA SER A 630 3.46 -14.82 31.31
C SER A 630 4.28 -16.01 30.79
N CYS A 631 4.25 -16.29 29.49
CA CYS A 631 4.95 -17.43 28.91
C CYS A 631 6.47 -17.18 28.83
N THR A 632 7.27 -18.06 29.42
CA THR A 632 8.74 -18.05 29.35
C THR A 632 9.31 -19.30 28.69
N ALA A 633 8.46 -20.21 28.23
CA ALA A 633 8.88 -21.44 27.58
C ALA A 633 9.42 -21.17 26.17
N SER A 634 10.42 -21.95 25.75
CA SER A 634 10.99 -21.90 24.39
C SER A 634 9.98 -22.30 23.29
N ASP A 635 9.03 -23.18 23.60
CA ASP A 635 7.84 -23.44 22.77
C ASP A 635 6.61 -22.78 23.42
N PRO A 636 6.18 -21.59 22.92
CA PRO A 636 5.04 -20.88 23.50
C PRO A 636 3.73 -21.67 23.49
N ALA A 637 3.58 -22.65 22.58
CA ALA A 637 2.41 -23.52 22.56
C ALA A 637 2.21 -24.28 23.87
N THR A 638 3.29 -24.57 24.59
CA THR A 638 3.23 -25.31 25.87
C THR A 638 2.57 -24.52 27.00
N CYS A 639 2.62 -23.18 26.91
CA CYS A 639 1.97 -22.28 27.86
C CYS A 639 0.44 -22.21 27.66
N LEU A 640 -0.05 -22.68 26.52
CA LEU A 640 -1.47 -22.63 26.17
C LEU A 640 -2.21 -23.89 26.63
N PRO A 641 -3.50 -23.80 26.95
CA PRO A 641 -4.38 -24.94 27.12
C PRO A 641 -4.32 -25.89 25.91
N SER A 642 -4.44 -27.19 26.13
CA SER A 642 -4.26 -28.22 25.09
C SER A 642 -5.13 -28.00 23.85
N ASN A 643 -6.36 -27.54 24.03
CA ASN A 643 -7.32 -27.25 22.95
C ASN A 643 -6.94 -26.03 22.07
N LEU A 644 -6.02 -25.16 22.51
CA LEU A 644 -5.58 -24.00 21.75
C LEU A 644 -4.25 -24.21 21.03
N ARG A 645 -3.48 -25.23 21.41
CA ARG A 645 -2.13 -25.49 20.86
C ARG A 645 -2.15 -25.72 19.34
N ALA A 646 -3.13 -26.44 18.84
CA ALA A 646 -3.27 -26.69 17.40
C ALA A 646 -3.56 -25.40 16.62
N THR A 647 -4.42 -24.52 17.15
CA THR A 647 -4.74 -23.23 16.55
C THR A 647 -3.53 -22.31 16.54
N TYR A 648 -2.80 -22.21 17.65
CA TYR A 648 -1.55 -21.47 17.74
C TYR A 648 -0.54 -21.95 16.68
N ARG A 649 -0.27 -23.26 16.62
CA ARG A 649 0.69 -23.84 15.66
C ARG A 649 0.28 -23.60 14.21
N LYS A 650 -1.01 -23.65 13.91
CA LYS A 650 -1.54 -23.32 12.59
C LYS A 650 -1.21 -21.88 12.19
N LEU A 651 -1.42 -20.92 13.10
CA LEU A 651 -1.14 -19.50 12.83
C LEU A 651 0.36 -19.20 12.79
N ALA A 652 1.16 -19.81 13.67
CA ALA A 652 2.62 -19.73 13.66
C ALA A 652 3.20 -20.30 12.37
N GLY A 653 2.71 -21.50 11.97
CA GLY A 653 3.15 -22.13 10.72
C GLY A 653 2.87 -21.30 9.47
N GLU A 654 1.85 -20.45 9.46
CA GLU A 654 1.63 -19.53 8.34
C GLU A 654 2.68 -18.41 8.30
N ILE A 655 3.10 -17.88 9.46
CA ILE A 655 4.23 -16.93 9.54
C ILE A 655 5.50 -17.58 9.00
N ASP A 656 5.78 -18.80 9.43
CA ASP A 656 6.99 -19.54 9.06
C ASP A 656 6.97 -19.90 7.56
N ARG A 657 5.82 -20.35 7.03
CA ARG A 657 5.64 -20.62 5.58
C ARG A 657 5.96 -19.41 4.71
N ILE A 658 5.45 -18.22 5.08
CA ILE A 658 5.70 -17.00 4.31
C ILE A 658 7.19 -16.62 4.41
N ALA A 659 7.81 -16.80 5.58
CA ALA A 659 9.23 -16.53 5.77
C ALA A 659 10.10 -17.46 4.92
N ASP A 660 9.80 -18.77 4.90
CA ASP A 660 10.55 -19.77 4.12
C ASP A 660 10.45 -19.50 2.62
N GLU A 661 9.23 -19.21 2.13
CA GLU A 661 9.01 -18.88 0.73
C GLU A 661 9.73 -17.58 0.31
N THR A 662 9.80 -16.61 1.21
CA THR A 662 10.55 -15.35 0.98
C THR A 662 12.06 -15.60 0.99
N ALA A 663 12.55 -16.49 1.85
CA ALA A 663 13.96 -16.86 1.89
C ALA A 663 14.41 -17.52 0.59
N GLU A 664 13.57 -18.37 -0.04
CA GLU A 664 13.86 -18.91 -1.37
C GLU A 664 14.01 -17.80 -2.43
N GLU A 665 13.11 -16.83 -2.44
CA GLU A 665 13.16 -15.68 -3.35
C GLU A 665 14.43 -14.84 -3.11
N ALA A 666 14.78 -14.57 -1.85
CA ALA A 666 16.00 -13.86 -1.47
C ALA A 666 17.28 -14.63 -1.86
N ALA A 667 17.29 -15.95 -1.69
CA ALA A 667 18.41 -16.80 -2.06
C ALA A 667 18.62 -16.85 -3.59
N CYS A 668 17.55 -16.73 -4.38
CA CYS A 668 17.68 -16.60 -5.83
C CYS A 668 18.25 -15.23 -6.21
N ARG A 669 17.73 -14.17 -5.60
CA ARG A 669 18.19 -12.80 -5.81
C ARG A 669 19.71 -12.68 -5.54
N ALA A 670 20.19 -13.24 -4.44
CA ALA A 670 21.62 -13.23 -4.11
C ALA A 670 22.52 -13.94 -5.14
N LYS A 671 21.91 -14.68 -6.08
CA LYS A 671 22.61 -15.30 -7.21
C LYS A 671 22.49 -14.50 -8.51
N GLY A 672 21.73 -13.40 -8.51
CA GLY A 672 21.60 -12.54 -9.67
C GLY A 672 20.21 -12.42 -10.29
N ASP A 673 19.15 -12.97 -9.64
CA ASP A 673 17.76 -12.79 -10.02
C ASP A 673 17.26 -11.40 -9.58
N GLY A 674 17.62 -10.38 -10.33
CA GLY A 674 17.26 -8.99 -10.03
C GLY A 674 15.82 -8.66 -10.41
N ASN A 675 15.24 -9.37 -11.39
CA ASN A 675 13.85 -9.17 -11.81
C ASN A 675 12.84 -10.00 -11.00
N LEU A 676 13.32 -10.89 -10.12
CA LEU A 676 12.52 -11.76 -9.24
C LEU A 676 11.62 -12.75 -9.97
N ASP A 677 12.06 -13.26 -11.11
CA ASP A 677 11.33 -14.29 -11.85
C ASP A 677 11.82 -15.71 -11.54
N MET A 678 12.70 -15.84 -10.52
CA MET A 678 13.32 -17.09 -10.06
C MET A 678 14.24 -17.73 -11.11
N ARG A 679 14.80 -16.92 -11.99
CA ARG A 679 15.82 -17.28 -12.99
C ARG A 679 16.93 -16.27 -12.96
N ILE A 680 18.07 -16.69 -13.49
CA ILE A 680 19.18 -15.78 -13.75
C ILE A 680 19.50 -15.91 -15.24
N ASP A 681 19.02 -14.94 -16.02
CA ASP A 681 19.12 -15.00 -17.48
C ASP A 681 19.47 -13.63 -18.10
N ARG A 682 19.25 -13.50 -19.40
CA ARG A 682 19.57 -12.27 -20.13
C ARG A 682 18.68 -11.08 -19.74
N GLN A 683 17.50 -11.35 -19.14
CA GLN A 683 16.62 -10.27 -18.67
C GLN A 683 17.21 -9.60 -17.44
N ASP A 684 17.92 -10.35 -16.57
CA ASP A 684 18.65 -9.78 -15.43
C ASP A 684 19.80 -8.90 -15.91
N ILE A 685 20.53 -9.33 -16.94
CA ILE A 685 21.57 -8.49 -17.53
C ILE A 685 20.96 -7.21 -18.14
N ALA A 686 19.85 -7.31 -18.83
CA ALA A 686 19.16 -6.15 -19.40
C ALA A 686 18.64 -5.19 -18.32
N GLY A 687 18.11 -5.76 -17.22
CA GLY A 687 17.70 -5.01 -16.04
C GLY A 687 18.88 -4.32 -15.36
N TRP A 688 19.98 -5.03 -15.12
CA TRP A 688 21.21 -4.45 -14.60
C TRP A 688 21.69 -3.28 -15.48
N GLN A 689 21.74 -3.45 -16.82
CA GLN A 689 22.15 -2.40 -17.74
C GLN A 689 21.30 -1.12 -17.63
N ALA A 690 20.01 -1.27 -17.34
CA ALA A 690 19.11 -0.14 -17.17
C ALA A 690 19.42 0.68 -15.88
N PHE A 691 20.03 0.07 -14.87
CA PHE A 691 20.30 0.67 -13.57
C PHE A 691 21.77 0.90 -13.27
N ALA A 692 22.69 0.35 -14.03
CA ALA A 692 24.12 0.48 -13.83
C ALA A 692 24.58 1.95 -13.71
N GLY A 693 25.32 2.27 -12.65
CA GLY A 693 25.83 3.61 -12.34
C GLY A 693 24.78 4.61 -11.86
N LYS A 694 23.56 4.16 -11.51
CA LYS A 694 22.48 5.02 -11.01
C LYS A 694 22.22 4.85 -9.51
N GLY A 695 23.21 4.33 -8.78
CA GLY A 695 23.10 4.01 -7.37
C GLY A 695 22.44 2.66 -7.11
N PRO A 696 22.08 2.39 -5.85
CA PRO A 696 21.57 1.08 -5.47
C PRO A 696 20.21 0.78 -6.12
N SER A 697 20.03 -0.45 -6.57
CA SER A 697 18.79 -0.93 -7.20
C SER A 697 18.50 -2.38 -6.80
N ARG A 698 17.49 -3.01 -7.39
CA ARG A 698 17.31 -4.46 -7.21
C ARG A 698 18.41 -5.30 -7.85
N TYR A 699 19.19 -4.70 -8.74
CA TYR A 699 20.36 -5.30 -9.37
C TYR A 699 21.66 -4.98 -8.65
N ASP A 700 21.62 -4.28 -7.52
CA ASP A 700 22.64 -4.26 -6.47
C ASP A 700 22.55 -5.61 -5.72
N ILE A 701 23.17 -6.63 -6.28
CA ILE A 701 23.07 -8.03 -5.88
C ILE A 701 23.90 -8.31 -4.63
N ASN A 702 25.08 -7.67 -4.53
CA ASN A 702 25.98 -7.78 -3.39
C ASN A 702 25.58 -6.88 -2.22
N VAL A 703 24.61 -5.98 -2.43
CA VAL A 703 24.01 -5.08 -1.43
C VAL A 703 25.07 -4.11 -0.84
N ASP A 704 25.97 -3.61 -1.68
CA ASP A 704 27.00 -2.64 -1.28
C ASP A 704 26.56 -1.17 -1.44
N GLY A 705 25.38 -0.94 -2.05
CA GLY A 705 24.78 0.37 -2.26
C GLY A 705 25.00 0.94 -3.67
N GLU A 706 25.68 0.21 -4.54
CA GLU A 706 25.90 0.58 -5.93
C GLU A 706 25.39 -0.52 -6.85
N THR A 707 25.00 -0.17 -8.08
CA THR A 707 24.68 -1.16 -9.12
C THR A 707 25.78 -1.05 -10.16
N ASP A 708 26.74 -1.98 -10.11
CA ASP A 708 27.97 -1.88 -10.88
C ASP A 708 28.45 -3.22 -11.48
N ASP A 709 29.71 -3.25 -11.95
CA ASP A 709 30.27 -4.44 -12.62
C ASP A 709 30.45 -5.64 -11.66
N GLU A 710 30.49 -5.45 -10.34
CA GLU A 710 30.56 -6.55 -9.37
C GLU A 710 29.24 -7.32 -9.35
N ASP A 711 28.09 -6.63 -9.41
CA ASP A 711 26.78 -7.26 -9.55
C ASP A 711 26.65 -8.02 -10.85
N LEU A 712 27.12 -7.40 -11.95
CA LEU A 712 27.11 -8.07 -13.26
C LEU A 712 27.96 -9.34 -13.26
N ALA A 713 29.06 -9.36 -12.54
CA ALA A 713 29.89 -10.55 -12.39
C ALA A 713 29.14 -11.67 -11.68
N ILE A 714 28.37 -11.35 -10.63
CA ILE A 714 27.51 -12.32 -9.92
C ILE A 714 26.42 -12.86 -10.86
N ILE A 715 25.71 -11.99 -11.60
CA ILE A 715 24.69 -12.39 -12.56
C ILE A 715 25.29 -13.34 -13.62
N ARG A 716 26.44 -12.96 -14.20
CA ARG A 716 27.12 -13.76 -15.24
C ARG A 716 27.59 -15.11 -14.72
N ALA A 717 28.10 -15.17 -13.49
CA ALA A 717 28.55 -16.42 -12.87
C ALA A 717 27.41 -17.44 -12.66
N ASN A 718 26.18 -16.97 -12.59
CA ASN A 718 25.01 -17.80 -12.35
C ASN A 718 24.09 -17.90 -13.56
N LEU A 719 24.46 -17.35 -14.70
CA LEU A 719 23.64 -17.28 -15.91
C LEU A 719 23.15 -18.66 -16.33
N GLY A 720 21.85 -18.77 -16.62
CA GLY A 720 21.19 -20.01 -17.00
C GLY A 720 20.68 -20.85 -15.80
N ARG A 721 20.92 -20.41 -14.55
CA ARG A 721 20.37 -21.08 -13.38
C ARG A 721 18.90 -20.72 -13.18
N THR A 722 18.15 -21.68 -12.65
CA THR A 722 16.78 -21.50 -12.19
C THR A 722 16.70 -21.87 -10.73
N CYS A 723 16.03 -21.04 -9.94
CA CYS A 723 15.85 -21.24 -8.50
C CYS A 723 14.53 -21.95 -8.19
N MET A 724 13.59 -21.93 -9.13
CA MET A 724 12.33 -22.64 -9.01
C MET A 724 12.35 -23.88 -9.88
N SER A 725 11.88 -25.00 -9.36
CA SER A 725 11.77 -26.25 -10.13
C SER A 725 10.89 -26.09 -11.35
N ILE A 726 11.19 -26.84 -12.42
CA ILE A 726 10.36 -26.85 -13.63
C ILE A 726 8.91 -27.21 -13.32
N CYS A 727 8.65 -28.05 -12.35
CA CYS A 727 7.31 -28.44 -11.95
C CYS A 727 6.49 -27.26 -11.41
N ARG A 728 7.11 -26.40 -10.62
CA ARG A 728 6.42 -25.21 -10.09
C ARG A 728 6.23 -24.13 -11.16
N ARG A 729 7.17 -24.02 -12.11
CA ARG A 729 7.07 -23.06 -13.23
C ARG A 729 6.03 -23.46 -14.25
N ALA A 730 5.85 -24.75 -14.46
CA ALA A 730 4.92 -25.31 -15.44
C ALA A 730 3.48 -25.43 -14.92
N ASP A 731 3.24 -25.28 -13.61
CA ASP A 731 1.90 -25.24 -13.02
C ASP A 731 1.29 -23.84 -13.23
N LEU A 732 0.82 -23.59 -14.44
CA LEU A 732 0.36 -22.25 -14.88
C LEU A 732 -0.99 -21.88 -14.29
N ASP A 733 -1.85 -22.86 -13.99
CA ASP A 733 -3.14 -22.61 -13.34
C ASP A 733 -3.08 -22.67 -11.80
N ARG A 734 -1.89 -22.98 -11.25
CA ARG A 734 -1.59 -23.03 -9.81
C ARG A 734 -2.48 -23.98 -9.02
N ASN A 735 -2.92 -25.05 -9.66
CA ASN A 735 -3.75 -26.06 -9.01
C ASN A 735 -2.94 -27.13 -8.24
N GLY A 736 -1.60 -27.05 -8.25
CA GLY A 736 -0.67 -27.97 -7.62
C GLY A 736 -0.40 -29.21 -8.47
N LYS A 737 -0.71 -29.19 -9.76
CA LYS A 737 -0.42 -30.25 -10.73
C LYS A 737 0.15 -29.65 -11.99
N VAL A 738 0.89 -30.43 -12.75
CA VAL A 738 1.31 -30.06 -14.11
C VAL A 738 0.67 -31.07 -15.06
N ASP A 739 -0.29 -30.59 -15.89
CA ASP A 739 -1.06 -31.44 -16.77
C ASP A 739 -1.44 -30.73 -18.09
N GLU A 740 -2.33 -31.33 -18.89
CA GLU A 740 -2.75 -30.78 -20.17
C GLU A 740 -3.51 -29.44 -20.07
N ALA A 741 -4.03 -29.07 -18.88
CA ALA A 741 -4.64 -27.76 -18.68
C ALA A 741 -3.57 -26.67 -18.72
N ASP A 742 -2.39 -26.92 -18.15
CA ASP A 742 -1.25 -26.00 -18.20
C ASP A 742 -0.70 -25.88 -19.62
N MET A 743 -0.64 -26.99 -20.35
CA MET A 743 -0.26 -26.98 -21.77
C MET A 743 -1.23 -26.11 -22.59
N ALA A 744 -2.51 -26.19 -22.34
CA ALA A 744 -3.51 -25.33 -23.00
C ALA A 744 -3.31 -23.85 -22.71
N LEU A 745 -2.99 -23.53 -21.44
CA LEU A 745 -2.68 -22.15 -21.01
C LEU A 745 -1.38 -21.64 -21.65
N LEU A 746 -0.35 -22.47 -21.75
CA LEU A 746 0.88 -22.13 -22.44
C LEU A 746 0.61 -21.77 -23.90
N ARG A 747 -0.14 -22.62 -24.61
CA ARG A 747 -0.51 -22.36 -26.02
C ARG A 747 -1.33 -21.09 -26.20
N ALA A 748 -2.20 -20.77 -25.26
CA ALA A 748 -2.98 -19.54 -25.29
C ALA A 748 -2.12 -18.26 -25.15
N GLN A 749 -0.89 -18.40 -24.65
CA GLN A 749 0.07 -17.30 -24.50
C GLN A 749 1.10 -17.24 -25.66
N SER A 750 0.95 -18.05 -26.72
CA SER A 750 1.92 -18.13 -27.82
C SER A 750 2.22 -16.77 -28.45
N GLY A 751 3.50 -16.46 -28.63
CA GLY A 751 4.00 -15.22 -29.22
C GLY A 751 5.04 -14.51 -28.36
N PRO A 752 5.42 -13.28 -28.71
CA PRO A 752 6.31 -12.46 -27.91
C PRO A 752 5.66 -12.14 -26.55
N CYS A 753 6.43 -12.22 -25.48
CA CYS A 753 6.00 -11.83 -24.15
C CYS A 753 5.70 -10.33 -24.09
N LYS A 754 4.61 -9.98 -23.39
CA LYS A 754 4.29 -8.59 -23.08
C LYS A 754 4.72 -8.29 -21.65
N ASP A 755 5.81 -7.57 -21.51
CA ASP A 755 6.39 -7.26 -20.20
C ASP A 755 6.65 -8.52 -19.33
N THR A 756 6.28 -8.44 -18.06
CA THR A 756 6.41 -9.53 -17.07
C THR A 756 5.28 -10.58 -17.16
N LEU A 757 4.31 -10.39 -18.07
CA LEU A 757 3.13 -11.26 -18.19
C LEU A 757 3.41 -12.39 -19.20
N CYS A 758 4.23 -13.34 -18.82
CA CYS A 758 4.63 -14.43 -19.69
C CYS A 758 4.86 -15.74 -18.94
N GLY A 759 3.82 -16.22 -18.24
CA GLY A 759 3.90 -17.46 -17.49
C GLY A 759 4.28 -18.68 -18.33
N GLY A 760 3.93 -18.66 -19.63
CA GLY A 760 4.23 -19.74 -20.58
C GLY A 760 5.65 -19.75 -21.14
N ASP A 761 6.44 -18.70 -20.95
CA ASP A 761 7.85 -18.65 -21.32
C ASP A 761 8.68 -19.47 -20.33
N LEU A 762 8.78 -20.76 -20.59
CA LEU A 762 9.44 -21.71 -19.69
C LEU A 762 10.96 -21.74 -19.84
N ASP A 763 11.51 -21.24 -20.94
CA ASP A 763 12.95 -21.17 -21.16
C ASP A 763 13.56 -19.78 -20.98
N GLY A 764 12.72 -18.73 -20.83
CA GLY A 764 13.15 -17.37 -20.51
C GLY A 764 13.70 -16.60 -21.72
N ASP A 765 13.33 -16.97 -22.95
CA ASP A 765 13.81 -16.29 -24.15
C ASP A 765 12.96 -15.07 -24.55
N GLY A 766 11.91 -14.74 -23.77
CA GLY A 766 11.00 -13.62 -24.01
C GLY A 766 9.88 -13.94 -25.00
N LYS A 767 9.64 -15.21 -25.29
CA LYS A 767 8.59 -15.67 -26.18
C LYS A 767 8.01 -16.98 -25.71
N VAL A 768 6.75 -17.23 -26.01
CA VAL A 768 6.13 -18.54 -25.85
C VAL A 768 6.06 -19.20 -27.22
N ILE A 769 6.89 -20.19 -27.45
CA ILE A 769 7.07 -20.87 -28.74
C ILE A 769 7.08 -22.40 -28.56
N ALA A 770 7.25 -23.13 -29.64
CA ALA A 770 7.27 -24.61 -29.62
C ALA A 770 8.32 -25.20 -28.67
N ARG A 771 9.38 -24.47 -28.34
CA ARG A 771 10.39 -24.90 -27.37
C ARG A 771 9.82 -24.96 -25.95
N ASP A 772 8.97 -24.02 -25.56
CA ASP A 772 8.29 -24.03 -24.27
C ASP A 772 7.30 -25.19 -24.17
N GLU A 773 6.64 -25.57 -25.28
CA GLU A 773 5.82 -26.78 -25.29
C GLU A 773 6.65 -28.05 -25.00
N VAL A 774 7.90 -28.10 -25.43
CA VAL A 774 8.80 -29.24 -25.11
C VAL A 774 9.12 -29.22 -23.61
N TYR A 775 9.41 -28.08 -23.01
CA TYR A 775 9.62 -27.96 -21.56
C TYR A 775 8.37 -28.35 -20.78
N MET A 776 7.18 -27.91 -21.22
CA MET A 776 5.91 -28.26 -20.61
C MET A 776 5.64 -29.76 -20.66
N ARG A 777 5.85 -30.42 -21.82
CA ARG A 777 5.70 -31.89 -21.96
C ARG A 777 6.64 -32.65 -21.03
N ASN A 778 7.89 -32.19 -20.92
CA ASN A 778 8.85 -32.78 -20.00
C ASN A 778 8.42 -32.58 -18.55
N ALA A 779 7.86 -31.43 -18.20
CA ALA A 779 7.32 -31.17 -16.88
C ALA A 779 6.10 -32.06 -16.55
N ILE A 780 5.16 -32.23 -17.49
CA ILE A 780 4.02 -33.14 -17.33
C ILE A 780 4.52 -34.57 -17.04
N LEU A 781 5.53 -35.03 -17.76
CA LEU A 781 6.10 -36.36 -17.59
C LEU A 781 6.88 -36.52 -16.26
N SER A 782 7.66 -35.49 -15.87
CA SER A 782 8.59 -35.59 -14.74
C SER A 782 7.96 -35.24 -13.38
N CYS A 783 6.91 -34.44 -13.36
CA CYS A 783 6.31 -33.95 -12.14
C CYS A 783 5.20 -34.86 -11.56
N GLY A 784 4.87 -35.95 -12.25
CA GLY A 784 3.95 -36.98 -11.74
C GLY A 784 2.54 -36.50 -11.38
N GLY A 785 2.06 -35.43 -12.00
CA GLY A 785 0.74 -34.87 -11.76
C GLY A 785 0.57 -34.16 -10.40
N ARG A 786 1.64 -33.99 -9.60
CA ARG A 786 1.62 -33.18 -8.36
C ARG A 786 2.88 -32.33 -8.25
N VAL A 787 2.70 -31.03 -8.08
CA VAL A 787 3.76 -30.14 -7.63
C VAL A 787 3.87 -30.29 -6.13
N ARG A 788 4.98 -30.83 -5.62
CA ARG A 788 5.22 -30.91 -4.17
C ARG A 788 5.31 -29.48 -3.63
N SER A 789 4.52 -29.15 -2.59
CA SER A 789 4.79 -27.99 -1.75
C SER A 789 6.18 -28.17 -1.14
N ALA A 790 6.96 -27.11 -1.06
CA ALA A 790 8.25 -27.12 -0.37
C ALA A 790 8.00 -27.30 1.14
N THR A 791 7.85 -28.56 1.57
CA THR A 791 7.96 -28.93 2.98
C THR A 791 8.67 -30.26 3.00
N ALA A 792 9.89 -30.25 3.52
CA ALA A 792 10.76 -31.35 3.91
C ALA A 792 11.34 -32.23 2.78
N ASP A 793 12.65 -32.38 2.84
CA ASP A 793 13.52 -33.35 2.20
C ASP A 793 13.93 -33.02 0.73
N ASP A 794 14.94 -32.11 0.60
CA ASP A 794 16.25 -32.41 -0.04
C ASP A 794 17.29 -31.38 0.38
#